data_f81416c7620a47ede1a9ba76fb2c628d
#
_entry.id   f81416c7620a47ede1a9ba76fb2c628d
#
_cell.length_a   1.000
_cell.length_b   1.000
_cell.length_c   1.000
_cell.angle_alpha   90.00
_cell.angle_beta   90.00
_cell.angle_gamma   90.00
#
_symmetry.space_group_name_H-M   'P 1'
#
loop_
_entity.id
_entity.type
_entity.pdbx_description
1 polymer ?
#
loop_
_entity_poly.entity_id
_entity_poly.type
_entity_poly.pdbx_seq_one_letter_code
_entity_poly.pdbx_strand_id
1 'polypeptide(L)'
;MKVLFVASEAAPFVKTGGLADVMGALPKELRKQGLETALILPKYAAIADVYRDKMEHLYDGTVDLSWRRQYVGVDKLVVDGVPCFFIDNEYYFKRDALYGYYDDAERFAYFSKAVLTVLPHLGFAPDVLHTNDWHTGLVGVYLKEEFQKDPYYAGLKNVFTIHNLKYQGIYGRDLVEDVLGLSLRLYYNGNIENGGCVNFLKAGMHYADAITTVSPTYAEEIRYAYFGEGLEDYVRLCAGKLTGILNGMDDTVYNPATDPYIAYPYTEADLFTRKPLDKMALQQELGLPVNRQVPVLAMITRLVEAKGLDLVTFIMDEMMQEDIQFVVVGTGDRRYEQALQDLARRYPDKVSVQIRFSEELAHKVYAGADLFLMPSRYEACGLSQMIAMKYGTVPVVREVGGLKDSVTNFEKYVGTGNGLTFTNFNAHELLFTVKRGLSYFEEEPVWEKLVRNAFRADNSWDRSAAAYAALYQKITGSRSAGAAGAAGVADAAGAAGAKVADTAGGAGDRPCPHPGTPGHALDTVTDAVRQVIETTAREADARAQATARKTRTAKAAGTADAGNGIPEKAAPKARKTRAPRKQAAAKTEPTKARTGTAGTGTGKAPKAGAKKATGRKTAATTATTAATATTEPSPKPRRRKRTEKPAEPAAPTPQP
;
A
#
# COMPACT_ATOMS: atom_id res chain seq x y z
N MET A 1 17.73 -4.40 -20.05
CA MET A 1 18.12 -4.30 -18.62
C MET A 1 17.06 -4.98 -17.81
N LYS A 2 17.49 -5.81 -16.84
CA LYS A 2 16.60 -6.63 -16.01
C LYS A 2 16.65 -6.15 -14.57
N VAL A 3 15.50 -5.92 -13.95
CA VAL A 3 15.38 -5.42 -12.57
C VAL A 3 14.55 -6.40 -11.77
N LEU A 4 15.10 -6.92 -10.67
CA LEU A 4 14.38 -7.72 -9.70
C LEU A 4 14.02 -6.85 -8.49
N PHE A 5 12.74 -6.62 -8.28
CA PHE A 5 12.22 -5.97 -7.09
C PHE A 5 12.15 -6.96 -5.94
N VAL A 6 12.75 -6.59 -4.81
CA VAL A 6 12.73 -7.37 -3.57
C VAL A 6 11.91 -6.59 -2.53
N ALA A 7 10.81 -7.14 -2.09
CA ALA A 7 9.91 -6.46 -1.17
C ALA A 7 9.26 -7.42 -0.18
N SER A 8 8.83 -6.88 0.94
CA SER A 8 8.10 -7.64 1.97
C SER A 8 6.60 -7.70 1.72
N GLU A 9 6.06 -6.85 0.87
CA GLU A 9 4.64 -6.83 0.48
C GLU A 9 4.48 -6.31 -0.95
N ALA A 10 3.42 -6.73 -1.63
CA ALA A 10 3.05 -6.25 -2.96
C ALA A 10 1.56 -6.49 -3.24
N ALA A 11 0.86 -5.49 -3.79
CA ALA A 11 -0.47 -5.68 -4.34
C ALA A 11 -0.39 -6.52 -5.64
N PRO A 12 -1.36 -7.39 -5.93
CA PRO A 12 -2.60 -7.63 -5.17
C PRO A 12 -2.48 -8.73 -4.11
N PHE A 13 -1.29 -9.22 -3.78
CA PHE A 13 -1.07 -10.40 -2.94
C PHE A 13 -1.28 -10.11 -1.46
N VAL A 14 -0.52 -9.16 -0.92
CA VAL A 14 -0.59 -8.71 0.48
C VAL A 14 -0.28 -7.23 0.57
N LYS A 15 -1.00 -6.51 1.45
CA LYS A 15 -0.88 -5.06 1.61
C LYS A 15 -1.10 -4.64 3.06
N THR A 16 -0.15 -3.86 3.59
CA THR A 16 -0.29 -3.15 4.87
C THR A 16 -0.11 -1.64 4.70
N GLY A 17 0.53 -1.21 3.60
CA GLY A 17 0.82 0.20 3.34
C GLY A 17 1.11 0.50 1.88
N GLY A 18 1.67 1.71 1.65
CA GLY A 18 1.96 2.20 0.30
C GLY A 18 3.06 1.44 -0.44
N LEU A 19 3.93 0.69 0.28
CA LEU A 19 4.93 -0.17 -0.36
C LEU A 19 4.27 -1.19 -1.31
N ALA A 20 3.17 -1.81 -0.86
CA ALA A 20 2.45 -2.78 -1.68
C ALA A 20 1.91 -2.16 -2.97
N ASP A 21 1.37 -0.93 -2.90
CA ASP A 21 0.88 -0.22 -4.09
C ASP A 21 2.00 0.07 -5.08
N VAL A 22 3.17 0.50 -4.58
CA VAL A 22 4.35 0.74 -5.43
C VAL A 22 4.82 -0.55 -6.11
N MET A 23 4.90 -1.64 -5.36
CA MET A 23 5.33 -2.94 -5.91
C MET A 23 4.30 -3.55 -6.87
N GLY A 24 3.03 -3.22 -6.73
CA GLY A 24 1.98 -3.61 -7.68
C GLY A 24 1.98 -2.79 -8.97
N ALA A 25 2.54 -1.57 -8.97
CA ALA A 25 2.47 -0.63 -10.09
C ALA A 25 3.82 -0.43 -10.80
N LEU A 26 4.88 -0.02 -10.08
CA LEU A 26 6.16 0.36 -10.68
C LEU A 26 6.79 -0.72 -11.59
N PRO A 27 6.78 -2.03 -11.24
CA PRO A 27 7.32 -3.04 -12.15
C PRO A 27 6.61 -3.10 -13.50
N LYS A 28 5.28 -2.91 -13.54
CA LYS A 28 4.47 -2.85 -14.78
C LYS A 28 4.84 -1.65 -15.63
N GLU A 29 4.96 -0.48 -14.99
CA GLU A 29 5.25 0.77 -15.69
C GLU A 29 6.66 0.79 -16.28
N LEU A 30 7.66 0.24 -15.59
CA LEU A 30 9.01 0.08 -16.12
C LEU A 30 9.05 -0.87 -17.33
N ARG A 31 8.17 -1.88 -17.39
CA ARG A 31 8.05 -2.71 -18.60
C ARG A 31 7.55 -1.93 -19.80
N LYS A 32 6.63 -0.96 -19.61
CA LYS A 32 6.22 -0.03 -20.67
C LYS A 32 7.39 0.82 -21.16
N GLN A 33 8.39 1.08 -20.29
CA GLN A 33 9.64 1.78 -20.65
C GLN A 33 10.70 0.85 -21.28
N GLY A 34 10.35 -0.41 -21.56
CA GLY A 34 11.24 -1.37 -22.22
C GLY A 34 12.23 -2.11 -21.30
N LEU A 35 12.03 -2.06 -19.98
CA LEU A 35 12.79 -2.86 -19.02
C LEU A 35 12.13 -4.23 -18.83
N GLU A 36 12.93 -5.25 -18.55
CA GLU A 36 12.42 -6.51 -18.03
C GLU A 36 12.39 -6.44 -16.51
N THR A 37 11.23 -6.66 -15.92
CA THR A 37 11.06 -6.57 -14.46
C THR A 37 10.50 -7.87 -13.91
N ALA A 38 10.88 -8.19 -12.68
CA ALA A 38 10.32 -9.28 -11.88
C ALA A 38 10.21 -8.82 -10.42
N LEU A 39 9.40 -9.51 -9.63
CA LEU A 39 9.17 -9.25 -8.21
C LEU A 39 9.47 -10.53 -7.42
N ILE A 40 10.09 -10.39 -6.23
CA ILE A 40 10.26 -11.48 -5.28
C ILE A 40 9.83 -11.02 -3.89
N LEU A 41 9.00 -11.86 -3.23
CA LEU A 41 8.43 -11.58 -1.92
C LEU A 41 8.24 -12.88 -1.12
N PRO A 42 8.03 -12.81 0.22
CA PRO A 42 7.69 -14.00 1.00
C PRO A 42 6.31 -14.56 0.63
N LYS A 43 6.17 -15.89 0.66
CA LYS A 43 4.90 -16.59 0.48
C LYS A 43 4.11 -16.61 1.80
N TYR A 44 3.47 -15.51 2.12
CA TYR A 44 2.68 -15.41 3.35
C TYR A 44 1.40 -16.23 3.30
N ALA A 45 0.95 -16.69 4.49
CA ALA A 45 -0.36 -17.35 4.62
C ALA A 45 -1.54 -16.45 4.21
N ALA A 46 -1.38 -15.13 4.36
CA ALA A 46 -2.39 -14.13 4.01
C ALA A 46 -2.63 -13.97 2.49
N ILE A 47 -1.78 -14.54 1.64
CA ILE A 47 -2.01 -14.53 0.17
C ILE A 47 -3.27 -15.36 -0.14
N ALA A 48 -4.25 -14.75 -0.82
CA ALA A 48 -5.51 -15.41 -1.13
C ALA A 48 -5.33 -16.65 -2.02
N ASP A 49 -6.16 -17.67 -1.79
CA ASP A 49 -6.10 -18.96 -2.49
C ASP A 49 -6.21 -18.81 -4.02
N VAL A 50 -6.98 -17.81 -4.51
CA VAL A 50 -7.10 -17.50 -5.93
C VAL A 50 -5.75 -17.25 -6.62
N TYR A 51 -4.75 -16.79 -5.88
CA TYR A 51 -3.37 -16.64 -6.36
C TYR A 51 -2.54 -17.88 -6.06
N ARG A 52 -2.64 -18.43 -4.85
CA ARG A 52 -1.85 -19.59 -4.40
C ARG A 52 -2.07 -20.81 -5.27
N ASP A 53 -3.31 -21.09 -5.66
CA ASP A 53 -3.69 -22.24 -6.50
C ASP A 53 -3.15 -22.16 -7.95
N LYS A 54 -2.70 -20.97 -8.37
CA LYS A 54 -2.12 -20.71 -9.69
C LYS A 54 -0.59 -20.65 -9.69
N MET A 55 0.03 -20.74 -8.52
CA MET A 55 1.49 -20.71 -8.41
C MET A 55 2.08 -22.04 -8.92
N GLU A 56 3.11 -21.90 -9.74
CA GLU A 56 3.91 -23.02 -10.21
C GLU A 56 5.14 -23.17 -9.32
N HIS A 57 5.36 -24.37 -8.80
CA HIS A 57 6.56 -24.67 -8.03
C HIS A 57 7.78 -24.69 -8.95
N LEU A 58 8.83 -23.94 -8.57
CA LEU A 58 10.01 -23.77 -9.41
C LEU A 58 11.28 -24.41 -8.84
N TYR A 59 11.48 -24.36 -7.52
CA TYR A 59 12.74 -24.76 -6.89
C TYR A 59 12.57 -25.13 -5.41
N ASP A 60 13.37 -26.12 -4.98
CA ASP A 60 13.58 -26.49 -3.58
C ASP A 60 15.06 -26.49 -3.25
N GLY A 61 15.40 -25.99 -2.07
CA GLY A 61 16.77 -25.94 -1.58
C GLY A 61 16.87 -25.61 -0.10
N THR A 62 18.05 -25.16 0.31
CA THR A 62 18.30 -24.73 1.68
C THR A 62 19.07 -23.42 1.72
N VAL A 63 18.83 -22.63 2.77
CA VAL A 63 19.55 -21.40 3.12
C VAL A 63 20.29 -21.64 4.43
N ASP A 64 21.60 -21.44 4.42
CA ASP A 64 22.42 -21.46 5.64
C ASP A 64 22.41 -20.04 6.25
N LEU A 65 21.75 -19.87 7.40
CA LEU A 65 21.68 -18.63 8.16
C LEU A 65 22.39 -18.83 9.50
N SER A 66 23.62 -18.35 9.61
CA SER A 66 24.49 -18.67 10.76
C SER A 66 24.62 -20.20 10.90
N TRP A 67 24.30 -20.74 12.08
CA TRP A 67 24.30 -22.17 12.35
C TRP A 67 23.02 -22.90 11.92
N ARG A 68 21.99 -22.14 11.49
CA ARG A 68 20.69 -22.66 11.07
C ARG A 68 20.74 -23.04 9.60
N ARG A 69 20.17 -24.20 9.26
CA ARG A 69 19.94 -24.61 7.89
C ARG A 69 18.45 -24.74 7.65
N GLN A 70 17.92 -23.81 6.89
CA GLN A 70 16.48 -23.65 6.67
C GLN A 70 16.08 -24.04 5.25
N TYR A 71 14.92 -24.68 5.11
CA TYR A 71 14.30 -24.93 3.82
C TYR A 71 14.03 -23.64 3.06
N VAL A 72 14.16 -23.66 1.75
CA VAL A 72 13.66 -22.64 0.83
C VAL A 72 13.01 -23.28 -0.37
N GLY A 73 11.72 -22.98 -0.58
CA GLY A 73 11.01 -23.23 -1.82
C GLY A 73 10.82 -21.93 -2.59
N VAL A 74 10.63 -22.05 -3.89
CA VAL A 74 10.26 -20.92 -4.75
C VAL A 74 9.07 -21.32 -5.60
N ASP A 75 8.00 -20.55 -5.46
CA ASP A 75 6.87 -20.62 -6.37
C ASP A 75 6.85 -19.40 -7.28
N LYS A 76 6.23 -19.55 -8.45
CA LYS A 76 6.15 -18.51 -9.48
C LYS A 76 4.71 -18.31 -9.93
N LEU A 77 4.34 -17.05 -10.11
CA LEU A 77 3.09 -16.64 -10.76
C LEU A 77 3.37 -15.43 -11.67
N VAL A 78 2.72 -15.35 -12.82
CA VAL A 78 2.80 -14.15 -13.66
C VAL A 78 1.51 -13.35 -13.51
N VAL A 79 1.62 -12.09 -13.09
CA VAL A 79 0.51 -11.16 -12.94
C VAL A 79 0.80 -9.90 -13.75
N ASP A 80 -0.11 -9.48 -14.61
CA ASP A 80 0.04 -8.31 -15.49
C ASP A 80 1.35 -8.33 -16.32
N GLY A 81 1.78 -9.53 -16.72
CA GLY A 81 3.03 -9.71 -17.45
C GLY A 81 4.31 -9.65 -16.61
N VAL A 82 4.21 -9.41 -15.28
CA VAL A 82 5.35 -9.39 -14.36
C VAL A 82 5.50 -10.77 -13.70
N PRO A 83 6.66 -11.48 -13.87
CA PRO A 83 6.96 -12.66 -13.08
C PRO A 83 7.10 -12.30 -11.60
N CYS A 84 6.32 -12.94 -10.75
CA CYS A 84 6.36 -12.82 -9.31
C CYS A 84 6.86 -14.14 -8.72
N PHE A 85 7.90 -14.07 -7.91
CA PHE A 85 8.50 -15.21 -7.22
C PHE A 85 8.15 -15.14 -5.74
N PHE A 86 7.82 -16.27 -5.14
CA PHE A 86 7.40 -16.36 -3.74
C PHE A 86 8.36 -17.28 -2.99
N ILE A 87 9.04 -16.72 -1.99
CA ILE A 87 9.92 -17.51 -1.10
C ILE A 87 9.05 -18.29 -0.12
N ASP A 88 9.02 -19.60 -0.31
CA ASP A 88 8.25 -20.52 0.52
C ASP A 88 9.10 -21.01 1.70
N ASN A 89 8.65 -20.66 2.89
CA ASN A 89 9.07 -21.23 4.17
C ASN A 89 7.96 -21.03 5.18
N GLU A 90 7.17 -22.07 5.43
CA GLU A 90 6.03 -22.00 6.34
C GLU A 90 6.43 -21.64 7.78
N TYR A 91 7.61 -22.02 8.24
CA TYR A 91 8.08 -21.69 9.59
C TYR A 91 8.18 -20.18 9.81
N TYR A 92 8.63 -19.43 8.80
CA TYR A 92 8.77 -17.98 8.89
C TYR A 92 7.54 -17.21 8.42
N PHE A 93 6.80 -17.70 7.40
CA PHE A 93 5.80 -16.87 6.69
C PHE A 93 4.36 -17.37 6.82
N LYS A 94 4.11 -18.53 7.42
CA LYS A 94 2.77 -18.99 7.74
C LYS A 94 2.33 -18.43 9.09
N ARG A 95 2.03 -17.14 9.11
CA ARG A 95 1.67 -16.35 10.29
C ARG A 95 0.41 -15.52 10.02
N ASP A 96 -0.27 -15.09 11.10
CA ASP A 96 -1.51 -14.30 11.02
C ASP A 96 -1.28 -12.88 10.53
N ALA A 97 -0.08 -12.33 10.73
CA ALA A 97 0.31 -11.00 10.26
C ALA A 97 1.62 -11.05 9.47
N LEU A 98 1.88 -10.00 8.69
CA LEU A 98 3.12 -9.90 7.92
C LEU A 98 4.32 -9.58 8.82
N TYR A 99 4.12 -8.72 9.81
CA TYR A 99 5.13 -8.13 10.70
C TYR A 99 4.67 -8.12 12.16
N GLY A 100 5.59 -7.77 13.08
CA GLY A 100 5.30 -7.59 14.49
C GLY A 100 5.60 -8.81 15.36
N TYR A 101 6.41 -9.72 14.85
CA TYR A 101 6.84 -10.89 15.62
C TYR A 101 8.21 -10.67 16.25
N TYR A 102 8.44 -11.28 17.40
CA TYR A 102 9.73 -11.18 18.12
C TYR A 102 10.92 -11.68 17.28
N ASP A 103 10.67 -12.58 16.34
CA ASP A 103 11.64 -13.18 15.44
C ASP A 103 11.74 -12.50 14.07
N ASP A 104 11.18 -11.29 13.90
CA ASP A 104 11.22 -10.56 12.62
C ASP A 104 12.66 -10.33 12.12
N ALA A 105 13.63 -10.14 13.02
CA ALA A 105 15.04 -10.06 12.62
C ALA A 105 15.51 -11.32 11.87
N GLU A 106 15.22 -12.49 12.40
CA GLU A 106 15.58 -13.77 11.78
C GLU A 106 14.79 -14.02 10.51
N ARG A 107 13.49 -13.73 10.51
CA ARG A 107 12.59 -13.87 9.35
C ARG A 107 13.10 -13.08 8.14
N PHE A 108 13.45 -11.81 8.33
CA PHE A 108 13.87 -10.95 7.23
C PHE A 108 15.37 -11.04 6.92
N ALA A 109 16.20 -11.52 7.85
CA ALA A 109 17.56 -11.98 7.55
C ALA A 109 17.51 -13.23 6.65
N TYR A 110 16.68 -14.22 7.01
CA TYR A 110 16.43 -15.40 6.18
C TYR A 110 15.94 -15.00 4.78
N PHE A 111 14.89 -14.16 4.70
CA PHE A 111 14.37 -13.70 3.41
C PHE A 111 15.44 -13.03 2.55
N SER A 112 16.22 -12.12 3.13
CA SER A 112 17.28 -11.41 2.42
C SER A 112 18.34 -12.36 1.86
N LYS A 113 18.74 -13.38 2.62
CA LYS A 113 19.71 -14.38 2.18
C LYS A 113 19.10 -15.38 1.18
N ALA A 114 17.84 -15.78 1.40
CA ALA A 114 17.10 -16.66 0.51
C ALA A 114 16.99 -16.08 -0.91
N VAL A 115 16.66 -14.78 -1.02
CA VAL A 115 16.61 -14.10 -2.33
C VAL A 115 17.90 -14.31 -3.13
N LEU A 116 19.05 -14.11 -2.52
CA LEU A 116 20.34 -14.30 -3.19
C LEU A 116 20.60 -15.79 -3.49
N THR A 117 20.33 -16.68 -2.54
CA THR A 117 20.54 -18.13 -2.71
C THR A 117 19.75 -18.68 -3.88
N VAL A 118 18.50 -18.26 -4.07
CA VAL A 118 17.65 -18.79 -5.14
C VAL A 118 17.82 -18.09 -6.47
N LEU A 119 18.49 -16.93 -6.50
CA LEU A 119 18.63 -16.09 -7.70
C LEU A 119 19.08 -16.83 -8.97
N PRO A 120 20.11 -17.76 -8.92
CA PRO A 120 20.53 -18.53 -10.07
C PRO A 120 19.46 -19.50 -10.62
N HIS A 121 18.45 -19.84 -9.80
CA HIS A 121 17.41 -20.83 -10.13
C HIS A 121 16.11 -20.20 -10.63
N LEU A 122 15.97 -18.86 -10.64
CA LEU A 122 14.75 -18.17 -11.04
C LEU A 122 14.51 -18.14 -12.55
N GLY A 123 15.52 -18.48 -13.37
CA GLY A 123 15.46 -18.24 -14.82
C GLY A 123 15.39 -16.75 -15.17
N PHE A 124 15.75 -15.89 -14.24
CA PHE A 124 15.78 -14.42 -14.37
C PHE A 124 17.07 -13.88 -13.75
N ALA A 125 18.05 -13.55 -14.57
CA ALA A 125 19.33 -12.98 -14.14
C ALA A 125 19.24 -11.45 -14.19
N PRO A 126 19.06 -10.75 -13.06
CA PRO A 126 18.91 -9.30 -13.03
C PRO A 126 20.26 -8.57 -13.20
N ASP A 127 20.21 -7.37 -13.77
CA ASP A 127 21.29 -6.39 -13.73
C ASP A 127 21.23 -5.57 -12.43
N VAL A 128 20.03 -5.39 -11.88
CA VAL A 128 19.73 -4.60 -10.69
C VAL A 128 18.82 -5.36 -9.74
N LEU A 129 19.20 -5.44 -8.47
CA LEU A 129 18.31 -5.70 -7.35
C LEU A 129 17.75 -4.38 -6.85
N HIS A 130 16.43 -4.25 -6.79
CA HIS A 130 15.77 -3.09 -6.20
C HIS A 130 15.12 -3.49 -4.89
N THR A 131 15.81 -3.24 -3.79
CA THR A 131 15.42 -3.61 -2.42
C THR A 131 14.63 -2.49 -1.75
N ASN A 132 13.67 -2.85 -0.89
CA ASN A 132 12.67 -1.92 -0.36
C ASN A 132 12.52 -2.04 1.15
N ASP A 133 12.72 -0.95 1.89
CA ASP A 133 12.64 -0.82 3.33
C ASP A 133 13.52 -1.81 4.13
N TRP A 134 13.46 -1.71 5.47
CA TRP A 134 14.31 -2.46 6.38
C TRP A 134 14.23 -3.98 6.22
N HIS A 135 13.08 -4.50 5.80
CA HIS A 135 12.84 -5.92 5.59
C HIS A 135 13.78 -6.55 4.54
N THR A 136 14.29 -5.74 3.65
CA THR A 136 15.21 -6.15 2.58
C THR A 136 16.60 -5.52 2.73
N GLY A 137 16.83 -4.79 3.82
CA GLY A 137 18.06 -4.04 4.06
C GLY A 137 19.31 -4.93 4.09
N LEU A 138 19.16 -6.20 4.49
CA LEU A 138 20.29 -7.14 4.54
C LEU A 138 20.64 -7.78 3.19
N VAL A 139 19.82 -7.64 2.15
CA VAL A 139 20.15 -8.17 0.80
C VAL A 139 21.47 -7.59 0.30
N GLY A 140 21.63 -6.25 0.40
CA GLY A 140 22.87 -5.59 0.02
C GLY A 140 24.08 -6.02 0.85
N VAL A 141 23.87 -6.27 2.15
CA VAL A 141 24.90 -6.77 3.06
C VAL A 141 25.39 -8.14 2.62
N TYR A 142 24.51 -9.10 2.52
CA TYR A 142 24.88 -10.47 2.07
C TYR A 142 25.46 -10.47 0.67
N LEU A 143 24.91 -9.67 -0.26
CA LEU A 143 25.45 -9.53 -1.60
C LEU A 143 26.94 -9.15 -1.58
N LYS A 144 27.29 -8.12 -0.81
CA LYS A 144 28.67 -7.58 -0.79
C LYS A 144 29.64 -8.38 0.09
N GLU A 145 29.18 -8.92 1.21
CA GLU A 145 30.06 -9.60 2.17
C GLU A 145 30.22 -11.11 1.83
N GLU A 146 29.21 -11.77 1.28
CA GLU A 146 29.25 -13.22 1.04
C GLU A 146 29.22 -13.58 -0.45
N PHE A 147 28.26 -13.06 -1.22
CA PHE A 147 27.94 -13.54 -2.56
C PHE A 147 28.78 -12.91 -3.68
N GLN A 148 29.28 -11.68 -3.52
CA GLN A 148 29.99 -10.94 -4.60
C GLN A 148 31.28 -11.63 -5.08
N LYS A 149 31.81 -12.59 -4.34
CA LYS A 149 32.99 -13.39 -4.74
C LYS A 149 32.66 -14.38 -5.86
N ASP A 150 31.43 -14.77 -6.00
CA ASP A 150 30.97 -15.61 -7.09
C ASP A 150 30.74 -14.75 -8.34
N PRO A 151 31.29 -15.15 -9.50
CA PRO A 151 31.17 -14.41 -10.76
C PRO A 151 29.71 -14.09 -11.16
N TYR A 152 28.76 -14.92 -10.77
CA TYR A 152 27.33 -14.70 -11.06
C TYR A 152 26.83 -13.37 -10.48
N TYR A 153 27.32 -12.96 -9.29
CA TYR A 153 26.86 -11.76 -8.59
C TYR A 153 27.79 -10.55 -8.78
N ALA A 154 28.96 -10.71 -9.42
CA ALA A 154 30.02 -9.69 -9.46
C ALA A 154 29.57 -8.36 -10.08
N GLY A 155 28.71 -8.40 -11.10
CA GLY A 155 28.21 -7.21 -11.79
C GLY A 155 26.89 -6.63 -11.24
N LEU A 156 26.28 -7.33 -10.28
CA LEU A 156 24.94 -7.01 -9.79
C LEU A 156 24.93 -5.72 -8.97
N LYS A 157 24.05 -4.79 -9.32
CA LYS A 157 23.83 -3.51 -8.62
C LYS A 157 22.67 -3.60 -7.64
N ASN A 158 22.76 -2.87 -6.53
CA ASN A 158 21.70 -2.77 -5.54
C ASN A 158 21.20 -1.33 -5.43
N VAL A 159 19.91 -1.12 -5.71
CA VAL A 159 19.16 0.12 -5.38
C VAL A 159 18.34 -0.15 -4.13
N PHE A 160 18.41 0.75 -3.17
CA PHE A 160 17.66 0.63 -1.91
C PHE A 160 16.67 1.79 -1.78
N THR A 161 15.36 1.48 -1.68
CA THR A 161 14.31 2.49 -1.50
C THR A 161 13.84 2.56 -0.06
N ILE A 162 13.81 3.78 0.48
CA ILE A 162 13.23 4.12 1.78
C ILE A 162 11.81 4.62 1.54
N HIS A 163 10.81 3.80 1.89
CA HIS A 163 9.41 4.22 1.85
C HIS A 163 9.00 4.97 3.11
N ASN A 164 9.54 4.58 4.27
CA ASN A 164 9.31 5.29 5.53
C ASN A 164 10.47 5.08 6.50
N LEU A 165 11.23 6.15 6.74
CA LEU A 165 12.42 6.14 7.60
C LEU A 165 12.12 5.80 9.08
N LYS A 166 10.87 5.95 9.51
CA LYS A 166 10.44 5.62 10.89
C LYS A 166 10.59 4.14 11.21
N TYR A 167 10.44 3.26 10.20
CA TYR A 167 10.54 1.80 10.40
C TYR A 167 11.94 1.34 9.98
N GLN A 168 12.76 0.95 10.95
CA GLN A 168 14.20 0.78 10.73
C GLN A 168 14.70 -0.66 10.90
N GLY A 169 13.94 -1.53 11.59
CA GLY A 169 14.42 -2.88 11.93
C GLY A 169 15.61 -2.79 12.88
N ILE A 170 15.35 -2.40 14.15
CA ILE A 170 16.38 -2.17 15.18
C ILE A 170 16.44 -3.37 16.13
N TYR A 171 17.65 -3.93 16.30
CA TYR A 171 17.84 -5.17 17.07
C TYR A 171 19.14 -5.14 17.86
N GLY A 172 19.29 -6.08 18.79
CA GLY A 172 20.49 -6.22 19.63
C GLY A 172 21.72 -6.65 18.84
N ARG A 173 22.91 -6.31 19.34
CA ARG A 173 24.21 -6.64 18.75
C ARG A 173 24.46 -8.15 18.66
N ASP A 174 23.97 -8.91 19.61
CA ASP A 174 24.10 -10.37 19.70
C ASP A 174 23.54 -11.11 18.48
N LEU A 175 22.58 -10.49 17.78
CA LEU A 175 22.04 -11.06 16.54
C LEU A 175 23.06 -11.17 15.40
N VAL A 176 24.14 -10.35 15.39
CA VAL A 176 25.06 -10.26 14.25
C VAL A 176 25.70 -11.61 13.93
N GLU A 177 26.22 -12.30 14.91
CA GLU A 177 26.85 -13.63 14.71
C GLU A 177 25.82 -14.75 14.82
N ASP A 178 24.94 -14.72 15.82
CA ASP A 178 24.02 -15.81 16.11
C ASP A 178 22.90 -15.95 15.06
N VAL A 179 22.32 -14.84 14.60
CA VAL A 179 21.21 -14.85 13.65
C VAL A 179 21.67 -14.53 12.23
N LEU A 180 22.39 -13.41 12.06
CA LEU A 180 22.75 -12.96 10.71
C LEU A 180 23.90 -13.78 10.11
N GLY A 181 24.72 -14.44 10.94
CA GLY A 181 25.91 -15.17 10.48
C GLY A 181 26.99 -14.24 9.92
N LEU A 182 26.98 -12.98 10.34
CA LEU A 182 27.88 -11.93 9.88
C LEU A 182 28.97 -11.64 10.93
N SER A 183 30.11 -11.11 10.48
CA SER A 183 31.19 -10.72 11.39
C SER A 183 30.81 -9.48 12.20
N LEU A 184 31.07 -9.49 13.51
CA LEU A 184 30.97 -8.32 14.39
C LEU A 184 31.79 -7.11 13.92
N ARG A 185 32.78 -7.31 13.02
CA ARG A 185 33.48 -6.23 12.35
C ARG A 185 32.52 -5.22 11.72
N LEU A 186 31.40 -5.71 11.12
CA LEU A 186 30.42 -4.84 10.43
C LEU A 186 29.68 -3.95 11.42
N TYR A 187 29.46 -4.43 12.63
CA TYR A 187 28.89 -3.64 13.72
C TYR A 187 29.90 -2.60 14.21
N TYR A 188 31.10 -3.01 14.58
CA TYR A 188 32.13 -2.10 15.14
C TYR A 188 32.64 -1.04 14.15
N ASN A 189 32.61 -1.33 12.86
CA ASN A 189 32.90 -0.34 11.82
C ASN A 189 31.76 0.64 11.54
N GLY A 190 30.61 0.49 12.21
CA GLY A 190 29.46 1.35 12.02
C GLY A 190 28.67 1.08 10.73
N ASN A 191 28.97 0.00 10.00
CA ASN A 191 28.28 -0.30 8.72
C ASN A 191 26.79 -0.63 8.93
N ILE A 192 26.48 -1.35 10.02
CA ILE A 192 25.14 -1.83 10.36
C ILE A 192 24.67 -1.35 11.74
N GLU A 193 25.54 -0.68 12.49
CA GLU A 193 25.29 -0.17 13.85
C GLU A 193 24.68 1.24 13.80
N ASN A 194 23.70 1.52 14.64
CA ASN A 194 23.20 2.87 14.93
C ASN A 194 22.72 2.95 16.39
N GLY A 195 23.29 3.86 17.16
CA GLY A 195 22.89 4.10 18.55
C GLY A 195 23.08 2.90 19.49
N GLY A 196 24.10 2.06 19.26
CA GLY A 196 24.39 0.86 20.04
C GLY A 196 23.60 -0.39 19.60
N CYS A 197 22.80 -0.31 18.54
CA CYS A 197 21.96 -1.38 18.02
C CYS A 197 22.31 -1.71 16.56
N VAL A 198 21.95 -2.91 16.11
CA VAL A 198 21.91 -3.24 14.67
C VAL A 198 20.69 -2.57 14.04
N ASN A 199 20.89 -1.90 12.91
CA ASN A 199 19.84 -1.20 12.19
C ASN A 199 19.80 -1.66 10.72
N PHE A 200 18.75 -2.41 10.34
CA PHE A 200 18.64 -3.01 9.00
C PHE A 200 18.42 -1.98 7.90
N LEU A 201 17.72 -0.89 8.20
CA LEU A 201 17.51 0.19 7.24
C LEU A 201 18.85 0.91 6.94
N LYS A 202 19.62 1.23 7.99
CA LYS A 202 20.98 1.80 7.84
C LYS A 202 21.88 0.85 7.05
N ALA A 203 21.83 -0.45 7.36
CA ALA A 203 22.59 -1.46 6.61
C ALA A 203 22.23 -1.44 5.11
N GLY A 204 20.94 -1.41 4.79
CA GLY A 204 20.46 -1.26 3.41
C GLY A 204 21.01 -0.02 2.73
N MET A 205 20.97 1.13 3.39
CA MET A 205 21.54 2.37 2.87
C MET A 205 23.05 2.27 2.67
N HIS A 206 23.78 1.64 3.63
CA HIS A 206 25.25 1.52 3.56
C HIS A 206 25.67 0.74 2.32
N TYR A 207 25.08 -0.41 2.09
CA TYR A 207 25.49 -1.37 1.06
C TYR A 207 24.84 -1.15 -0.32
N ALA A 208 23.97 -0.13 -0.47
CA ALA A 208 23.37 0.21 -1.75
C ALA A 208 24.33 0.97 -2.68
N ASP A 209 24.27 0.69 -3.98
CA ASP A 209 24.95 1.47 -5.02
C ASP A 209 24.21 2.81 -5.26
N ALA A 210 22.90 2.85 -5.10
CA ALA A 210 22.07 4.06 -5.08
C ALA A 210 20.93 3.92 -4.05
N ILE A 211 20.55 5.05 -3.45
CA ILE A 211 19.42 5.12 -2.51
C ILE A 211 18.34 5.97 -3.13
N THR A 212 17.11 5.52 -3.01
CA THR A 212 15.93 6.34 -3.37
C THR A 212 15.01 6.50 -2.18
N THR A 213 14.22 7.56 -2.21
CA THR A 213 13.03 7.71 -1.38
C THR A 213 11.88 8.27 -2.21
N VAL A 214 10.70 8.26 -1.65
CA VAL A 214 9.44 8.34 -2.38
C VAL A 214 8.93 9.76 -2.66
N SER A 215 9.75 10.77 -2.43
CA SER A 215 9.52 12.16 -2.88
C SER A 215 10.78 13.01 -2.80
N PRO A 216 10.96 14.03 -3.66
CA PRO A 216 12.05 14.99 -3.58
C PRO A 216 12.09 15.76 -2.25
N THR A 217 10.96 16.30 -1.82
CA THR A 217 10.87 17.02 -0.54
C THR A 217 11.22 16.11 0.64
N TYR A 218 10.75 14.88 0.67
CA TYR A 218 11.09 13.93 1.73
C TYR A 218 12.58 13.58 1.75
N ALA A 219 13.24 13.48 0.59
CA ALA A 219 14.68 13.27 0.51
C ALA A 219 15.48 14.40 1.16
N GLU A 220 14.97 15.63 1.15
CA GLU A 220 15.56 16.75 1.87
C GLU A 220 15.19 16.74 3.36
N GLU A 221 13.93 16.50 3.69
CA GLU A 221 13.40 16.52 5.06
C GLU A 221 14.12 15.52 5.98
N ILE A 222 14.36 14.27 5.52
CA ILE A 222 15.01 13.22 6.32
C ILE A 222 16.50 13.51 6.66
N ARG A 223 17.06 14.57 6.11
CA ARG A 223 18.40 15.08 6.48
C ARG A 223 18.42 15.92 7.75
N TYR A 224 17.26 16.24 8.31
CA TYR A 224 17.11 17.08 9.50
C TYR A 224 16.53 16.26 10.66
N ALA A 225 16.94 16.58 11.88
CA ALA A 225 16.58 15.85 13.09
C ALA A 225 15.06 15.69 13.31
N TYR A 226 14.26 16.66 12.88
CA TYR A 226 12.79 16.59 13.03
C TYR A 226 12.15 15.45 12.22
N PHE A 227 12.74 15.05 11.09
CA PHE A 227 12.24 14.00 10.20
C PHE A 227 13.18 12.80 10.08
N GLY A 228 14.40 12.89 10.62
CA GLY A 228 15.49 11.94 10.40
C GLY A 228 15.44 10.70 11.27
N GLU A 229 14.53 10.66 12.29
CA GLU A 229 14.29 9.50 13.16
C GLU A 229 15.59 8.92 13.76
N GLY A 230 16.60 9.77 14.02
CA GLY A 230 17.92 9.40 14.53
C GLY A 230 18.91 8.86 13.47
N LEU A 231 18.56 8.96 12.19
CA LEU A 231 19.43 8.60 11.05
C LEU A 231 19.84 9.81 10.21
N GLU A 232 19.47 11.04 10.57
CA GLU A 232 19.71 12.24 9.78
C GLU A 232 21.18 12.46 9.45
N ASP A 233 22.07 12.19 10.37
CA ASP A 233 23.53 12.31 10.15
C ASP A 233 23.99 11.31 9.10
N TYR A 234 23.49 10.08 9.18
CA TYR A 234 23.83 9.06 8.21
C TYR A 234 23.21 9.31 6.83
N VAL A 235 21.97 9.80 6.80
CA VAL A 235 21.31 10.24 5.55
C VAL A 235 22.11 11.36 4.88
N ARG A 236 22.65 12.33 5.65
CA ARG A 236 23.53 13.38 5.11
C ARG A 236 24.83 12.82 4.52
N LEU A 237 25.43 11.81 5.15
CA LEU A 237 26.61 11.11 4.60
C LEU A 237 26.29 10.41 3.28
N CYS A 238 25.07 9.92 3.13
CA CYS A 238 24.58 9.24 1.92
C CYS A 238 24.03 10.20 0.85
N ALA A 239 24.03 11.53 1.07
CA ALA A 239 23.38 12.50 0.20
C ALA A 239 23.78 12.40 -1.28
N GLY A 240 25.05 12.04 -1.56
CA GLY A 240 25.56 11.90 -2.94
C GLY A 240 24.96 10.72 -3.72
N LYS A 241 24.33 9.76 -3.05
CA LYS A 241 23.65 8.60 -3.67
C LYS A 241 22.15 8.55 -3.38
N LEU A 242 21.59 9.54 -2.67
CA LEU A 242 20.17 9.65 -2.34
C LEU A 242 19.43 10.48 -3.38
N THR A 243 18.36 9.95 -3.92
CA THR A 243 17.46 10.61 -4.89
C THR A 243 16.02 10.46 -4.45
N GLY A 244 15.28 11.58 -4.35
CA GLY A 244 13.82 11.56 -4.17
C GLY A 244 13.11 11.37 -5.51
N ILE A 245 12.27 10.34 -5.62
CA ILE A 245 11.45 10.08 -6.79
C ILE A 245 10.01 9.96 -6.31
N LEU A 246 9.15 10.90 -6.71
CA LEU A 246 7.74 10.88 -6.32
C LEU A 246 7.06 9.62 -6.88
N ASN A 247 6.30 8.89 -6.05
CA ASN A 247 5.51 7.76 -6.54
C ASN A 247 4.39 8.25 -7.46
N GLY A 248 3.99 7.40 -8.39
CA GLY A 248 2.78 7.59 -9.16
C GLY A 248 1.57 6.92 -8.50
N MET A 249 0.43 7.09 -9.13
CA MET A 249 -0.82 6.42 -8.81
C MET A 249 -1.17 5.43 -9.94
N ASP A 250 -1.70 4.25 -9.58
CA ASP A 250 -2.23 3.29 -10.57
C ASP A 250 -3.61 3.77 -11.08
N ASP A 251 -3.64 4.38 -12.25
CA ASP A 251 -4.84 4.91 -12.89
C ASP A 251 -5.72 3.84 -13.56
N THR A 252 -5.30 2.59 -13.55
CA THR A 252 -6.14 1.45 -13.94
C THR A 252 -7.04 1.00 -12.80
N VAL A 253 -6.60 1.18 -11.55
CA VAL A 253 -7.37 0.89 -10.34
C VAL A 253 -8.24 2.09 -9.95
N TYR A 254 -7.64 3.30 -9.94
CA TYR A 254 -8.31 4.52 -9.52
C TYR A 254 -8.68 5.38 -10.72
N ASN A 255 -9.80 5.07 -11.37
CA ASN A 255 -10.29 5.79 -12.54
C ASN A 255 -11.80 5.97 -12.49
N PRO A 256 -12.31 7.21 -12.27
CA PRO A 256 -13.75 7.44 -12.16
C PRO A 256 -14.57 7.06 -13.38
N ALA A 257 -13.95 6.92 -14.57
CA ALA A 257 -14.65 6.49 -15.76
C ALA A 257 -14.97 4.98 -15.80
N THR A 258 -14.18 4.17 -15.08
CA THR A 258 -14.26 2.69 -15.14
C THR A 258 -14.33 2.03 -13.76
N ASP A 259 -14.39 2.80 -12.69
CA ASP A 259 -14.44 2.32 -11.31
C ASP A 259 -15.74 1.54 -11.04
N PRO A 260 -15.68 0.24 -10.68
CA PRO A 260 -16.85 -0.57 -10.44
C PRO A 260 -17.57 -0.26 -9.13
N TYR A 261 -16.94 0.50 -8.21
CA TYR A 261 -17.47 0.78 -6.87
C TYR A 261 -18.32 2.05 -6.81
N ILE A 262 -18.21 2.96 -7.79
CA ILE A 262 -18.98 4.20 -7.81
C ILE A 262 -20.30 4.03 -8.58
N ALA A 263 -21.32 4.74 -8.15
CA ALA A 263 -22.67 4.57 -8.72
C ALA A 263 -22.83 5.24 -10.09
N TYR A 264 -22.11 6.33 -10.33
CA TYR A 264 -22.24 7.18 -11.51
C TYR A 264 -20.87 7.46 -12.14
N PRO A 265 -20.25 6.50 -12.86
CA PRO A 265 -18.95 6.70 -13.49
C PRO A 265 -18.91 7.95 -14.36
N TYR A 266 -17.80 8.71 -14.31
CA TYR A 266 -17.66 10.00 -14.98
C TYR A 266 -16.27 10.22 -15.58
N THR A 267 -16.27 11.11 -16.58
CA THR A 267 -15.08 11.66 -17.22
C THR A 267 -14.99 13.15 -16.94
N GLU A 268 -13.97 13.84 -17.45
CA GLU A 268 -13.88 15.29 -17.32
C GLU A 268 -15.07 16.01 -17.99
N ALA A 269 -15.64 15.45 -19.05
CA ALA A 269 -16.73 16.06 -19.79
C ALA A 269 -18.03 16.17 -18.97
N ASP A 270 -18.29 15.20 -18.10
CA ASP A 270 -19.49 15.10 -17.29
C ASP A 270 -19.24 15.16 -15.77
N LEU A 271 -18.01 15.58 -15.37
CA LEU A 271 -17.56 15.71 -14.00
C LEU A 271 -18.56 16.48 -13.09
N PHE A 272 -19.00 17.67 -13.49
CA PHE A 272 -19.87 18.51 -12.67
C PHE A 272 -21.35 18.10 -12.71
N THR A 273 -21.71 17.17 -13.57
CA THR A 273 -23.07 16.61 -13.63
C THR A 273 -23.19 15.28 -12.89
N ARG A 274 -22.15 14.43 -12.94
CA ARG A 274 -22.19 13.07 -12.38
C ARG A 274 -21.56 12.95 -10.99
N LYS A 275 -20.42 13.57 -10.73
CA LYS A 275 -19.81 13.58 -9.39
C LYS A 275 -20.78 14.04 -8.28
N PRO A 276 -21.65 15.05 -8.47
CA PRO A 276 -22.67 15.37 -7.48
C PRO A 276 -23.69 14.24 -7.23
N LEU A 277 -23.90 13.32 -8.16
CA LEU A 277 -24.76 12.15 -7.94
C LEU A 277 -24.07 11.11 -7.07
N ASP A 278 -22.75 10.89 -7.22
CA ASP A 278 -21.97 10.05 -6.32
C ASP A 278 -21.91 10.63 -4.91
N LYS A 279 -21.82 11.96 -4.78
CA LYS A 279 -21.95 12.65 -3.49
C LYS A 279 -23.27 12.33 -2.80
N MET A 280 -24.38 12.45 -3.53
CA MET A 280 -25.71 12.15 -3.00
C MET A 280 -25.87 10.65 -2.63
N ALA A 281 -25.30 9.76 -3.43
CA ALA A 281 -25.28 8.32 -3.13
C ALA A 281 -24.45 8.02 -1.88
N LEU A 282 -23.29 8.65 -1.70
CA LEU A 282 -22.46 8.55 -0.50
C LEU A 282 -23.20 9.05 0.75
N GLN A 283 -23.83 10.22 0.67
CA GLN A 283 -24.63 10.77 1.77
C GLN A 283 -25.73 9.81 2.19
N GLN A 284 -26.45 9.24 1.22
CA GLN A 284 -27.51 8.27 1.48
C GLN A 284 -26.98 6.98 2.12
N GLU A 285 -25.86 6.43 1.61
CA GLU A 285 -25.26 5.20 2.14
C GLU A 285 -24.78 5.38 3.59
N LEU A 286 -24.27 6.57 3.91
CA LEU A 286 -23.75 6.90 5.23
C LEU A 286 -24.79 7.42 6.21
N GLY A 287 -26.06 7.53 5.79
CA GLY A 287 -27.15 8.04 6.63
C GLY A 287 -27.09 9.54 6.90
N LEU A 288 -26.38 10.30 6.09
CA LEU A 288 -26.32 11.75 6.17
C LEU A 288 -27.49 12.39 5.37
N PRO A 289 -27.96 13.59 5.73
CA PRO A 289 -28.90 14.34 4.92
C PRO A 289 -28.40 14.52 3.48
N VAL A 290 -29.22 14.11 2.52
CA VAL A 290 -28.86 14.17 1.10
C VAL A 290 -29.02 15.59 0.59
N ASN A 291 -27.91 16.27 0.35
CA ASN A 291 -27.89 17.62 -0.18
C ASN A 291 -26.62 17.87 -1.02
N ARG A 292 -26.81 18.09 -2.33
CA ARG A 292 -25.69 18.34 -3.26
C ARG A 292 -24.94 19.64 -3.01
N GLN A 293 -25.58 20.61 -2.33
CA GLN A 293 -25.03 21.94 -2.09
C GLN A 293 -24.20 22.02 -0.81
N VAL A 294 -24.33 21.08 0.11
CA VAL A 294 -23.52 20.99 1.32
C VAL A 294 -22.16 20.36 0.98
N PRO A 295 -21.03 21.04 1.25
CA PRO A 295 -19.71 20.47 1.04
C PRO A 295 -19.47 19.24 1.89
N VAL A 296 -18.93 18.17 1.30
CA VAL A 296 -18.50 16.94 2.00
C VAL A 296 -16.98 16.97 2.14
N LEU A 297 -16.50 17.06 3.38
CA LEU A 297 -15.11 16.90 3.74
C LEU A 297 -14.85 15.42 4.04
N ALA A 298 -13.69 14.89 3.66
CA ALA A 298 -13.37 13.49 3.90
C ALA A 298 -11.93 13.28 4.40
N MET A 299 -11.75 12.23 5.20
CA MET A 299 -10.45 11.63 5.53
C MET A 299 -10.52 10.11 5.38
N ILE A 300 -9.56 9.53 4.68
CA ILE A 300 -9.35 8.07 4.61
C ILE A 300 -7.92 7.82 5.06
N THR A 301 -7.74 7.29 6.27
CA THR A 301 -6.39 7.17 6.83
C THR A 301 -6.34 6.24 8.04
N ARG A 302 -5.12 5.79 8.40
CA ARG A 302 -4.89 5.24 9.73
C ARG A 302 -5.09 6.34 10.76
N LEU A 303 -5.87 6.09 11.80
CA LEU A 303 -6.19 7.07 12.84
C LEU A 303 -5.06 7.16 13.88
N VAL A 304 -3.92 7.74 13.46
CA VAL A 304 -2.72 7.89 14.28
C VAL A 304 -2.22 9.33 14.26
N GLU A 305 -1.41 9.71 15.25
CA GLU A 305 -0.87 11.07 15.42
C GLU A 305 -0.16 11.59 14.15
N ALA A 306 0.59 10.73 13.48
CA ALA A 306 1.33 11.08 12.27
C ALA A 306 0.45 11.66 11.15
N LYS A 307 -0.84 11.32 11.14
CA LYS A 307 -1.81 11.79 10.14
C LYS A 307 -2.51 13.10 10.54
N GLY A 308 -2.04 13.76 11.61
CA GLY A 308 -2.53 15.06 12.04
C GLY A 308 -3.89 15.03 12.73
N LEU A 309 -4.28 13.88 13.30
CA LEU A 309 -5.55 13.75 14.02
C LEU A 309 -5.62 14.68 15.23
N ASP A 310 -4.48 15.04 15.83
CA ASP A 310 -4.43 16.05 16.91
C ASP A 310 -4.95 17.41 16.41
N LEU A 311 -4.60 17.82 15.19
CA LEU A 311 -5.09 19.06 14.61
C LEU A 311 -6.59 18.99 14.36
N VAL A 312 -7.06 17.88 13.77
CA VAL A 312 -8.47 17.66 13.46
C VAL A 312 -9.32 17.65 14.73
N THR A 313 -8.92 16.86 15.74
CA THR A 313 -9.67 16.74 16.99
C THR A 313 -9.71 18.04 17.78
N PHE A 314 -8.68 18.89 17.63
CA PHE A 314 -8.65 20.21 18.28
C PHE A 314 -9.67 21.19 17.69
N ILE A 315 -9.87 21.18 16.36
CA ILE A 315 -10.74 22.16 15.66
C ILE A 315 -12.11 21.60 15.28
N MET A 316 -12.40 20.33 15.57
CA MET A 316 -13.58 19.66 15.02
C MET A 316 -14.91 20.33 15.42
N ASP A 317 -15.02 20.88 16.63
CA ASP A 317 -16.23 21.59 17.07
C ASP A 317 -16.39 22.94 16.36
N GLU A 318 -15.30 23.66 16.11
CA GLU A 318 -15.34 24.91 15.32
C GLU A 318 -15.66 24.62 13.85
N MET A 319 -15.09 23.54 13.30
CA MET A 319 -15.36 23.10 11.93
C MET A 319 -16.85 22.72 11.75
N MET A 320 -17.49 22.16 12.76
CA MET A 320 -18.92 21.81 12.71
C MET A 320 -19.86 23.02 12.81
N GLN A 321 -19.35 24.25 13.07
CA GLN A 321 -20.16 25.45 12.94
C GLN A 321 -20.42 25.81 11.47
N GLU A 322 -19.58 25.41 10.56
CA GLU A 322 -19.77 25.57 9.12
C GLU A 322 -20.89 24.65 8.61
N ASP A 323 -21.53 25.01 7.48
CA ASP A 323 -22.53 24.13 6.83
C ASP A 323 -21.82 23.08 5.96
N ILE A 324 -21.37 22.03 6.61
CA ILE A 324 -20.58 20.94 6.01
C ILE A 324 -21.03 19.58 6.50
N GLN A 325 -20.61 18.55 5.77
CA GLN A 325 -20.59 17.17 6.25
C GLN A 325 -19.14 16.67 6.30
N PHE A 326 -18.85 15.83 7.30
CA PHE A 326 -17.51 15.28 7.51
C PHE A 326 -17.54 13.75 7.58
N VAL A 327 -16.80 13.10 6.69
CA VAL A 327 -16.72 11.65 6.56
C VAL A 327 -15.32 11.18 6.91
N VAL A 328 -15.20 10.27 7.88
CA VAL A 328 -13.92 9.66 8.26
C VAL A 328 -14.00 8.15 8.11
N VAL A 329 -13.02 7.58 7.40
CA VAL A 329 -12.87 6.13 7.22
C VAL A 329 -11.48 5.71 7.67
N GLY A 330 -11.39 4.75 8.59
CA GLY A 330 -10.11 4.21 9.05
C GLY A 330 -10.16 3.61 10.42
N THR A 331 -9.04 3.00 10.84
CA THR A 331 -8.81 2.45 12.17
C THR A 331 -7.48 2.93 12.73
N GLY A 332 -7.27 2.89 14.04
CA GLY A 332 -6.01 3.27 14.64
C GLY A 332 -6.06 3.41 16.15
N ASP A 333 -5.47 4.47 16.68
CA ASP A 333 -5.41 4.73 18.11
C ASP A 333 -6.80 4.96 18.68
N ARG A 334 -7.14 4.24 19.72
CA ARG A 334 -8.45 4.28 20.38
C ARG A 334 -8.88 5.71 20.78
N ARG A 335 -7.92 6.56 21.17
CA ARG A 335 -8.19 7.95 21.54
C ARG A 335 -8.83 8.74 20.39
N TYR A 336 -8.35 8.53 19.15
CA TYR A 336 -8.89 9.22 17.98
C TYR A 336 -10.20 8.57 17.51
N GLU A 337 -10.29 7.25 17.55
CA GLU A 337 -11.53 6.54 17.24
C GLU A 337 -12.68 7.00 18.13
N GLN A 338 -12.44 7.08 19.45
CA GLN A 338 -13.42 7.55 20.41
C GLN A 338 -13.79 9.03 20.19
N ALA A 339 -12.80 9.91 20.02
CA ALA A 339 -13.04 11.34 19.80
C ALA A 339 -13.91 11.57 18.54
N LEU A 340 -13.63 10.86 17.46
CA LEU A 340 -14.40 10.96 16.21
C LEU A 340 -15.79 10.36 16.34
N GLN A 341 -15.95 9.22 17.03
CA GLN A 341 -17.27 8.64 17.32
C GLN A 341 -18.10 9.55 18.23
N ASP A 342 -17.47 10.24 19.21
CA ASP A 342 -18.13 11.24 20.05
C ASP A 342 -18.60 12.43 19.22
N LEU A 343 -17.79 12.87 18.26
CA LEU A 343 -18.18 13.91 17.31
C LEU A 343 -19.40 13.50 16.49
N ALA A 344 -19.42 12.28 15.94
CA ALA A 344 -20.54 11.76 15.17
C ALA A 344 -21.83 11.68 16.02
N ARG A 345 -21.71 11.34 17.32
CA ARG A 345 -22.87 11.34 18.23
C ARG A 345 -23.41 12.74 18.53
N ARG A 346 -22.54 13.76 18.56
CA ARG A 346 -22.93 15.16 18.79
C ARG A 346 -23.53 15.83 17.55
N TYR A 347 -23.08 15.40 16.37
CA TYR A 347 -23.46 15.98 15.08
C TYR A 347 -23.93 14.90 14.08
N PRO A 348 -25.01 14.12 14.40
CA PRO A 348 -25.40 12.96 13.61
C PRO A 348 -25.79 13.28 12.15
N ASP A 349 -26.29 14.50 11.90
CA ASP A 349 -26.66 14.96 10.56
C ASP A 349 -25.47 15.54 9.76
N LYS A 350 -24.31 15.69 10.38
CA LYS A 350 -23.12 16.28 9.77
C LYS A 350 -21.93 15.31 9.69
N VAL A 351 -21.83 14.32 10.57
CA VAL A 351 -20.60 13.53 10.73
C VAL A 351 -20.89 12.03 10.61
N SER A 352 -20.19 11.38 9.70
CA SER A 352 -20.16 9.92 9.59
C SER A 352 -18.75 9.39 9.81
N VAL A 353 -18.60 8.48 10.79
CA VAL A 353 -17.30 7.87 11.14
C VAL A 353 -17.40 6.37 10.97
N GLN A 354 -16.56 5.82 10.11
CA GLN A 354 -16.49 4.42 9.77
C GLN A 354 -15.18 3.84 10.29
N ILE A 355 -15.21 3.24 11.50
CA ILE A 355 -14.04 2.59 12.12
C ILE A 355 -13.86 1.22 11.49
N ARG A 356 -13.36 1.22 10.26
CA ARG A 356 -13.04 0.02 9.47
C ARG A 356 -12.18 0.39 8.27
N PHE A 357 -11.45 -0.60 7.76
CA PHE A 357 -10.89 -0.52 6.42
C PHE A 357 -11.91 -1.08 5.41
N SER A 358 -12.17 -0.34 4.35
CA SER A 358 -13.01 -0.79 3.25
C SER A 358 -12.56 -0.09 1.98
N GLU A 359 -12.03 -0.86 1.05
CA GLU A 359 -11.58 -0.35 -0.26
C GLU A 359 -12.77 0.18 -1.07
N GLU A 360 -13.87 -0.57 -1.13
CA GLU A 360 -15.10 -0.14 -1.79
C GLU A 360 -15.59 1.21 -1.26
N LEU A 361 -15.68 1.37 0.07
CA LEU A 361 -16.09 2.65 0.67
C LEU A 361 -15.09 3.76 0.38
N ALA A 362 -13.79 3.46 0.35
CA ALA A 362 -12.78 4.46 0.02
C ALA A 362 -12.98 5.04 -1.39
N HIS A 363 -13.24 4.21 -2.39
CA HIS A 363 -13.56 4.65 -3.76
C HIS A 363 -14.81 5.54 -3.79
N LYS A 364 -15.88 5.15 -3.10
CA LYS A 364 -17.11 5.96 -2.98
C LYS A 364 -16.85 7.32 -2.31
N VAL A 365 -15.99 7.34 -1.28
CA VAL A 365 -15.62 8.58 -0.59
C VAL A 365 -14.79 9.48 -1.49
N TYR A 366 -13.80 8.95 -2.23
CA TYR A 366 -13.06 9.75 -3.21
C TYR A 366 -13.99 10.35 -4.29
N ALA A 367 -14.96 9.59 -4.76
CA ALA A 367 -15.91 10.07 -5.77
C ALA A 367 -16.93 11.07 -5.22
N GLY A 368 -17.41 10.87 -3.98
CA GLY A 368 -18.49 11.66 -3.39
C GLY A 368 -18.07 12.86 -2.56
N ALA A 369 -16.81 12.95 -2.13
CA ALA A 369 -16.34 14.10 -1.36
C ALA A 369 -16.01 15.32 -2.23
N ASP A 370 -16.02 16.51 -1.64
CA ASP A 370 -15.58 17.75 -2.26
C ASP A 370 -14.16 18.13 -1.83
N LEU A 371 -13.85 18.02 -0.53
CA LEU A 371 -12.54 18.30 0.04
C LEU A 371 -11.97 17.05 0.73
N PHE A 372 -10.66 16.82 0.57
CA PHE A 372 -9.97 15.67 1.15
C PHE A 372 -8.84 16.14 2.08
N LEU A 373 -8.95 15.87 3.40
CA LEU A 373 -8.06 16.40 4.41
C LEU A 373 -6.85 15.47 4.64
N MET A 374 -5.63 15.99 4.51
CA MET A 374 -4.38 15.33 4.86
C MET A 374 -3.43 16.25 5.65
N PRO A 375 -3.77 16.57 6.92
CA PRO A 375 -2.98 17.47 7.74
C PRO A 375 -1.79 16.78 8.40
N SER A 376 -1.08 15.92 7.68
CA SER A 376 -0.06 15.02 8.20
C SER A 376 1.11 15.76 8.87
N ARG A 377 1.57 15.24 10.02
CA ARG A 377 2.78 15.72 10.69
C ARG A 377 4.03 15.42 9.84
N TYR A 378 4.06 14.24 9.24
CA TYR A 378 5.02 13.82 8.22
C TYR A 378 4.35 12.85 7.24
N GLU A 379 4.72 12.95 5.96
CA GLU A 379 4.17 12.11 4.89
C GLU A 379 5.25 11.90 3.84
N ALA A 380 5.81 10.70 3.76
CA ALA A 380 6.90 10.43 2.83
C ALA A 380 6.49 10.66 1.36
N CYS A 381 5.32 10.16 0.98
CA CYS A 381 4.71 10.38 -0.34
C CYS A 381 3.24 10.79 -0.22
N GLY A 382 2.41 9.90 0.35
CA GLY A 382 0.97 9.99 0.24
C GLY A 382 0.48 9.57 -1.14
N LEU A 383 -0.58 8.77 -1.18
CA LEU A 383 -1.27 8.39 -2.42
C LEU A 383 -2.69 8.96 -2.44
N SER A 384 -3.31 9.08 -1.27
CA SER A 384 -4.71 9.48 -1.12
C SER A 384 -5.02 10.85 -1.72
N GLN A 385 -4.08 11.82 -1.66
CA GLN A 385 -4.26 13.14 -2.30
C GLN A 385 -4.25 13.03 -3.83
N MET A 386 -3.41 12.15 -4.37
CA MET A 386 -3.35 11.92 -5.83
C MET A 386 -4.62 11.24 -6.31
N ILE A 387 -5.08 10.23 -5.56
CA ILE A 387 -6.36 9.55 -5.82
C ILE A 387 -7.52 10.54 -5.72
N ALA A 388 -7.60 11.33 -4.66
CA ALA A 388 -8.63 12.35 -4.50
C ALA A 388 -8.68 13.31 -5.70
N MET A 389 -7.53 13.82 -6.16
CA MET A 389 -7.43 14.67 -7.34
C MET A 389 -7.95 13.97 -8.60
N LYS A 390 -7.64 12.70 -8.81
CA LYS A 390 -8.14 11.91 -9.94
C LYS A 390 -9.66 11.80 -9.98
N TYR A 391 -10.30 11.83 -8.82
CA TYR A 391 -11.76 11.86 -8.69
C TYR A 391 -12.33 13.28 -8.60
N GLY A 392 -11.53 14.33 -8.85
CA GLY A 392 -11.97 15.73 -8.76
C GLY A 392 -12.31 16.17 -7.34
N THR A 393 -11.80 15.47 -6.33
CA THR A 393 -11.89 15.85 -4.92
C THR A 393 -10.66 16.63 -4.53
N VAL A 394 -10.85 17.86 -4.05
CA VAL A 394 -9.79 18.83 -3.83
C VAL A 394 -9.02 18.51 -2.54
N PRO A 395 -7.70 18.22 -2.60
CA PRO A 395 -6.92 17.97 -1.39
C PRO A 395 -6.66 19.24 -0.59
N VAL A 396 -6.78 19.12 0.74
CA VAL A 396 -6.36 20.11 1.74
C VAL A 396 -5.21 19.48 2.52
N VAL A 397 -3.98 19.93 2.28
CA VAL A 397 -2.80 19.25 2.78
C VAL A 397 -1.84 20.17 3.51
N ARG A 398 -1.08 19.62 4.46
CA ARG A 398 0.11 20.30 4.96
C ARG A 398 1.27 20.12 3.97
N GLU A 399 2.07 21.18 3.77
CA GLU A 399 3.24 21.17 2.90
C GLU A 399 4.39 20.37 3.51
N VAL A 400 4.33 19.04 3.38
CA VAL A 400 5.33 18.10 3.90
C VAL A 400 5.51 16.93 2.93
N GLY A 401 6.76 16.50 2.72
CA GLY A 401 7.12 15.37 1.88
C GLY A 401 6.40 15.35 0.54
N GLY A 402 5.87 14.20 0.15
CA GLY A 402 5.16 14.05 -1.13
C GLY A 402 3.85 14.82 -1.26
N LEU A 403 3.27 15.30 -0.16
CA LEU A 403 2.12 16.20 -0.23
C LEU A 403 2.52 17.54 -0.86
N LYS A 404 3.69 18.08 -0.47
CA LYS A 404 4.24 19.31 -1.06
C LYS A 404 4.64 19.12 -2.51
N ASP A 405 5.11 17.93 -2.89
CA ASP A 405 5.56 17.65 -4.26
C ASP A 405 4.40 17.41 -5.24
N SER A 406 3.23 16.97 -4.75
CA SER A 406 2.05 16.64 -5.56
C SER A 406 0.95 17.69 -5.55
N VAL A 407 0.86 18.51 -4.50
CA VAL A 407 -0.20 19.51 -4.32
C VAL A 407 0.37 20.92 -4.33
N THR A 408 -0.06 21.70 -5.31
CA THR A 408 0.27 23.13 -5.43
C THR A 408 -0.93 23.95 -4.96
N ASN A 409 -0.68 24.93 -4.06
CA ASN A 409 -1.74 25.81 -3.59
C ASN A 409 -2.46 26.52 -4.73
N PHE A 410 -3.79 26.55 -4.65
CA PHE A 410 -4.58 27.23 -5.67
C PHE A 410 -4.58 28.74 -5.47
N GLU A 411 -4.20 29.43 -6.53
CA GLU A 411 -4.19 30.90 -6.61
C GLU A 411 -5.44 31.39 -7.36
N LYS A 412 -6.42 31.83 -6.59
CA LYS A 412 -7.76 32.20 -7.08
C LYS A 412 -7.74 33.17 -8.28
N TYR A 413 -6.90 34.20 -8.23
CA TYR A 413 -6.88 35.25 -9.26
C TYR A 413 -6.14 34.84 -10.53
N VAL A 414 -5.21 33.88 -10.44
CA VAL A 414 -4.45 33.33 -11.57
C VAL A 414 -5.15 32.10 -12.10
N GLY A 415 -5.84 31.35 -11.26
CA GLY A 415 -6.51 30.10 -11.60
C GLY A 415 -5.56 28.92 -11.76
N THR A 416 -4.39 28.96 -11.13
CA THR A 416 -3.39 27.87 -11.11
C THR A 416 -3.36 27.20 -9.75
N GLY A 417 -2.80 25.97 -9.69
CA GLY A 417 -2.80 25.12 -8.51
C GLY A 417 -3.90 24.06 -8.55
N ASN A 418 -3.73 22.98 -7.81
CA ASN A 418 -4.54 21.76 -7.87
C ASN A 418 -5.09 21.32 -6.49
N GLY A 419 -4.90 22.15 -5.45
CA GLY A 419 -5.36 21.87 -4.09
C GLY A 419 -5.18 23.07 -3.18
N LEU A 420 -5.34 22.85 -1.88
CA LEU A 420 -5.21 23.88 -0.85
C LEU A 420 -4.12 23.42 0.13
N THR A 421 -3.19 24.32 0.45
CA THR A 421 -2.06 23.99 1.30
C THR A 421 -1.93 24.91 2.50
N PHE A 422 -1.33 24.39 3.58
CA PHE A 422 -0.89 25.16 4.74
C PHE A 422 0.48 24.65 5.21
N THR A 423 1.26 25.49 5.86
CA THR A 423 2.69 25.21 6.11
C THR A 423 2.96 24.64 7.50
N ASN A 424 2.48 25.30 8.55
CA ASN A 424 2.81 24.90 9.91
C ASN A 424 1.91 23.77 10.41
N PHE A 425 2.45 22.89 11.27
CA PHE A 425 1.63 21.89 11.96
C PHE A 425 0.77 22.57 13.04
N ASN A 426 -0.28 23.25 12.58
CA ASN A 426 -1.14 24.13 13.38
C ASN A 426 -2.62 23.92 13.03
N ALA A 427 -3.44 23.71 14.05
CA ALA A 427 -4.86 23.41 13.89
C ALA A 427 -5.66 24.56 13.27
N HIS A 428 -5.35 25.81 13.63
CA HIS A 428 -6.06 26.97 13.06
C HIS A 428 -5.64 27.26 11.61
N GLU A 429 -4.38 26.98 11.22
CA GLU A 429 -4.01 27.03 9.80
C GLU A 429 -4.79 26.02 8.97
N LEU A 430 -4.98 24.79 9.49
CA LEU A 430 -5.87 23.80 8.87
C LEU A 430 -7.29 24.34 8.76
N LEU A 431 -7.87 24.87 9.85
CA LEU A 431 -9.22 25.42 9.85
C LEU A 431 -9.40 26.56 8.84
N PHE A 432 -8.45 27.52 8.81
CA PHE A 432 -8.49 28.62 7.83
C PHE A 432 -8.37 28.13 6.40
N THR A 433 -7.59 27.08 6.16
CA THR A 433 -7.46 26.49 4.84
C THR A 433 -8.74 25.77 4.42
N VAL A 434 -9.40 25.07 5.34
CA VAL A 434 -10.74 24.50 5.13
C VAL A 434 -11.74 25.60 4.80
N LYS A 435 -11.85 26.65 5.64
CA LYS A 435 -12.77 27.79 5.40
C LYS A 435 -12.51 28.49 4.07
N ARG A 436 -11.24 28.62 3.66
CA ARG A 436 -10.89 29.11 2.33
C ARG A 436 -11.44 28.20 1.23
N GLY A 437 -11.32 26.88 1.39
CA GLY A 437 -11.91 25.90 0.46
C GLY A 437 -13.42 26.02 0.38
N LEU A 438 -14.10 26.21 1.51
CA LEU A 438 -15.55 26.43 1.56
C LEU A 438 -15.96 27.71 0.83
N SER A 439 -15.21 28.81 1.02
CA SER A 439 -15.49 30.06 0.29
C SER A 439 -15.31 29.91 -1.23
N TYR A 440 -14.40 29.04 -1.68
CA TYR A 440 -14.25 28.74 -3.11
C TYR A 440 -15.37 27.85 -3.62
N PHE A 441 -15.88 26.93 -2.80
CA PHE A 441 -17.03 26.10 -3.14
C PHE A 441 -18.30 26.91 -3.41
N GLU A 442 -18.51 28.02 -2.69
CA GLU A 442 -19.62 28.95 -2.89
C GLU A 442 -19.49 29.75 -4.20
N GLU A 443 -18.30 29.90 -4.75
CA GLU A 443 -18.02 30.62 -6.00
C GLU A 443 -17.86 29.65 -7.16
N GLU A 444 -18.96 29.21 -7.77
CA GLU A 444 -19.01 28.16 -8.80
C GLU A 444 -17.89 28.26 -9.86
N PRO A 445 -17.57 29.40 -10.50
CA PRO A 445 -16.50 29.48 -11.50
C PRO A 445 -15.10 29.23 -10.92
N VAL A 446 -14.87 29.63 -9.66
CA VAL A 446 -13.60 29.41 -8.95
C VAL A 446 -13.48 27.94 -8.55
N TRP A 447 -14.55 27.37 -8.02
CA TRP A 447 -14.63 25.98 -7.63
C TRP A 447 -14.42 25.04 -8.82
N GLU A 448 -15.16 25.24 -9.91
CA GLU A 448 -15.00 24.44 -11.14
C GLU A 448 -13.55 24.48 -11.66
N LYS A 449 -12.92 25.65 -11.64
CA LYS A 449 -11.54 25.79 -12.09
C LYS A 449 -10.58 24.99 -11.22
N LEU A 450 -10.72 25.06 -9.90
CA LEU A 450 -9.90 24.31 -8.93
C LEU A 450 -10.09 22.80 -9.10
N VAL A 451 -11.35 22.32 -9.18
CA VAL A 451 -11.68 20.91 -9.38
C VAL A 451 -11.13 20.38 -10.71
N ARG A 452 -11.24 21.17 -11.80
CA ARG A 452 -10.64 20.78 -13.10
C ARG A 452 -9.12 20.70 -13.03
N ASN A 453 -8.48 21.63 -12.33
CA ASN A 453 -7.03 21.58 -12.14
C ASN A 453 -6.61 20.34 -11.36
N ALA A 454 -7.35 19.97 -10.29
CA ALA A 454 -7.13 18.76 -9.53
C ALA A 454 -7.30 17.51 -10.41
N PHE A 455 -8.42 17.42 -11.13
CA PHE A 455 -8.75 16.29 -12.01
C PHE A 455 -7.71 16.06 -13.12
N ARG A 456 -7.13 17.14 -13.67
CA ARG A 456 -6.12 17.12 -14.72
C ARG A 456 -4.70 16.93 -14.22
N ALA A 457 -4.47 16.92 -12.89
CA ALA A 457 -3.14 16.72 -12.34
C ALA A 457 -2.59 15.36 -12.79
N ASP A 458 -1.42 15.39 -13.42
CA ASP A 458 -0.73 14.17 -13.84
C ASP A 458 0.05 13.57 -12.65
N ASN A 459 -0.56 12.59 -12.04
CA ASN A 459 0.03 11.77 -10.97
C ASN A 459 0.31 10.33 -11.44
N SER A 460 0.43 10.11 -12.76
CA SER A 460 0.75 8.80 -13.32
C SER A 460 2.17 8.34 -12.97
N TRP A 461 2.44 7.07 -13.17
CA TRP A 461 3.76 6.50 -12.98
C TRP A 461 4.77 6.87 -14.09
N ASP A 462 4.35 7.45 -15.20
CA ASP A 462 5.20 7.67 -16.39
C ASP A 462 6.49 8.44 -16.04
N ARG A 463 6.37 9.57 -15.33
CA ARG A 463 7.52 10.38 -14.91
C ARG A 463 8.42 9.64 -13.92
N SER A 464 7.81 8.95 -12.97
CA SER A 464 8.52 8.22 -11.92
C SER A 464 9.24 7.00 -12.50
N ALA A 465 8.57 6.24 -13.37
CA ALA A 465 9.18 5.11 -14.06
C ALA A 465 10.36 5.55 -14.94
N ALA A 466 10.23 6.67 -15.67
CA ALA A 466 11.34 7.23 -16.45
C ALA A 466 12.52 7.65 -15.56
N ALA A 467 12.27 8.24 -14.39
CA ALA A 467 13.32 8.61 -13.44
C ALA A 467 14.04 7.37 -12.86
N TYR A 468 13.32 6.31 -12.52
CA TYR A 468 13.91 5.04 -12.11
C TYR A 468 14.71 4.38 -13.23
N ALA A 469 14.20 4.35 -14.47
CA ALA A 469 14.93 3.82 -15.63
C ALA A 469 16.25 4.55 -15.86
N ALA A 470 16.24 5.88 -15.75
CA ALA A 470 17.46 6.70 -15.86
C ALA A 470 18.46 6.42 -14.72
N LEU A 471 17.97 6.24 -13.48
CA LEU A 471 18.81 5.87 -12.34
C LEU A 471 19.49 4.51 -12.56
N TYR A 472 18.74 3.50 -13.00
CA TYR A 472 19.31 2.18 -13.27
C TYR A 472 20.36 2.21 -14.39
N GLN A 473 20.12 2.96 -15.47
CA GLN A 473 21.08 3.15 -16.55
C GLN A 473 22.36 3.81 -16.04
N LYS A 474 22.24 4.83 -15.18
CA LYS A 474 23.38 5.52 -14.58
C LYS A 474 24.27 4.59 -13.77
N ILE A 475 23.68 3.75 -12.90
CA ILE A 475 24.47 2.88 -12.00
C ILE A 475 25.04 1.64 -12.67
N THR A 476 24.41 1.17 -13.78
CA THR A 476 24.89 0.03 -14.56
C THR A 476 25.88 0.44 -15.67
N GLY A 477 26.06 1.74 -15.92
CA GLY A 477 26.94 2.24 -16.99
C GLY A 477 26.37 2.00 -18.39
N SER A 478 25.09 1.58 -18.54
CA SER A 478 24.42 1.36 -19.82
C SER A 478 24.06 2.71 -20.45
N ARG A 479 24.74 3.12 -21.52
CA ARG A 479 24.34 4.28 -22.32
C ARG A 479 23.06 3.95 -23.08
N SER A 480 22.04 4.76 -22.90
CA SER A 480 20.85 4.71 -23.75
C SER A 480 21.21 5.02 -25.21
N ALA A 481 20.94 4.12 -26.11
CA ALA A 481 20.88 4.41 -27.53
C ALA A 481 19.59 5.23 -27.79
N GLY A 482 19.65 6.55 -27.59
CA GLY A 482 18.52 7.42 -27.91
C GLY A 482 18.36 8.67 -27.05
N ALA A 483 19.42 9.45 -26.84
CA ALA A 483 19.29 10.83 -26.41
C ALA A 483 20.46 11.67 -26.96
N ALA A 484 20.43 11.88 -28.24
CA ALA A 484 21.21 12.96 -28.85
C ALA A 484 20.38 14.25 -28.71
N GLY A 485 20.73 15.10 -27.72
CA GLY A 485 20.16 16.43 -27.64
C GLY A 485 19.90 16.93 -26.22
N ALA A 486 20.95 17.14 -25.43
CA ALA A 486 21.09 18.20 -24.45
C ALA A 486 22.44 18.01 -23.75
N ALA A 487 23.49 18.45 -24.40
CA ALA A 487 24.80 18.64 -23.79
C ALA A 487 24.90 20.05 -23.19
N GLY A 488 25.35 20.12 -21.99
CA GLY A 488 25.90 21.36 -21.46
C GLY A 488 25.48 21.61 -20.01
N VAL A 489 26.32 21.22 -19.06
CA VAL A 489 26.96 22.05 -18.07
C VAL A 489 27.69 21.17 -17.05
N ALA A 490 29.02 21.27 -17.12
CA ALA A 490 30.06 21.24 -16.10
C ALA A 490 30.25 20.01 -15.21
N ASP A 491 31.30 19.28 -15.56
CA ASP A 491 32.28 18.68 -14.63
C ASP A 491 32.95 19.77 -13.78
N ALA A 492 32.90 19.57 -12.46
CA ALA A 492 34.00 19.93 -11.56
C ALA A 492 33.63 19.63 -10.10
N ALA A 493 34.04 18.47 -9.58
CA ALA A 493 34.40 18.37 -8.18
C ALA A 493 35.27 17.11 -8.01
N GLY A 494 36.53 17.39 -7.80
CA GLY A 494 37.60 16.43 -7.61
C GLY A 494 37.48 15.66 -6.30
N ALA A 495 38.12 14.50 -6.35
CA ALA A 495 38.37 13.63 -5.23
C ALA A 495 39.02 14.37 -4.06
N ALA A 496 38.35 14.38 -2.89
CA ALA A 496 38.97 14.65 -1.62
C ALA A 496 38.71 13.47 -0.69
N GLY A 497 39.67 12.59 -0.58
CA GLY A 497 39.74 11.59 0.48
C GLY A 497 39.97 12.30 1.82
N ALA A 498 38.94 12.36 2.65
CA ALA A 498 39.06 12.77 4.03
C ALA A 498 39.34 11.53 4.90
N LYS A 499 40.57 11.45 5.39
CA LYS A 499 40.93 10.59 6.52
C LYS A 499 40.20 11.11 7.76
N VAL A 500 39.29 10.30 8.30
CA VAL A 500 38.68 10.56 9.60
C VAL A 500 39.68 10.16 10.67
N ALA A 501 40.07 11.14 11.47
CA ALA A 501 40.90 10.94 12.64
C ALA A 501 40.10 10.19 13.74
N ASP A 502 40.74 9.16 14.29
CA ASP A 502 40.33 8.47 15.49
C ASP A 502 40.21 9.45 16.65
N THR A 503 38.99 9.67 17.12
CA THR A 503 38.75 10.12 18.48
C THR A 503 37.98 9.03 19.20
N ALA A 504 38.73 8.16 19.87
CA ALA A 504 38.19 7.22 20.84
C ALA A 504 37.64 8.00 22.06
N GLY A 505 36.35 8.26 22.03
CA GLY A 505 35.58 8.70 23.20
C GLY A 505 34.61 7.56 23.58
N GLY A 506 34.85 6.95 24.75
CA GLY A 506 34.09 5.82 25.26
C GLY A 506 32.60 6.09 25.27
N ALA A 507 31.90 5.44 24.38
CA ALA A 507 30.44 5.30 24.45
C ALA A 507 30.15 4.19 25.46
N GLY A 508 29.62 4.59 26.63
CA GLY A 508 29.10 3.67 27.62
C GLY A 508 28.02 2.79 26.98
N ASP A 509 28.07 1.52 27.29
CA ASP A 509 27.06 0.50 26.96
C ASP A 509 25.65 1.01 27.35
N ARG A 510 24.93 1.60 26.41
CA ARG A 510 23.50 1.77 26.55
C ARG A 510 22.85 0.48 26.08
N PRO A 511 22.03 -0.19 26.92
CA PRO A 511 21.34 -1.39 26.48
C PRO A 511 20.39 -1.03 25.33
N CYS A 512 20.48 -1.80 24.25
CA CYS A 512 19.46 -1.78 23.21
C CYS A 512 18.10 -2.08 23.84
N PRO A 513 17.01 -1.47 23.40
CA PRO A 513 15.68 -1.89 23.81
C PRO A 513 15.54 -3.38 23.49
N HIS A 514 15.18 -4.17 24.52
CA HIS A 514 15.00 -5.62 24.36
C HIS A 514 14.06 -5.91 23.17
N PRO A 515 14.25 -7.03 22.42
CA PRO A 515 13.27 -7.54 21.48
C PRO A 515 12.03 -8.00 22.27
N GLY A 516 11.12 -7.16 22.52
CA GLY A 516 9.95 -7.28 23.41
C GLY A 516 9.52 -5.95 23.98
N THR A 517 10.31 -4.90 23.75
CA THR A 517 9.83 -3.53 23.90
C THR A 517 9.81 -2.94 22.49
N PRO A 518 8.67 -3.04 21.80
CA PRO A 518 8.50 -2.33 20.54
C PRO A 518 8.66 -0.86 20.85
N GLY A 519 9.52 -0.17 20.10
CA GLY A 519 9.44 1.28 20.10
C GLY A 519 7.99 1.65 19.81
N HIS A 520 7.38 2.42 20.68
CA HIS A 520 5.94 2.73 20.89
C HIS A 520 4.99 2.84 19.67
N ALA A 521 5.42 2.49 18.46
CA ALA A 521 4.64 2.59 17.24
C ALA A 521 4.21 1.25 16.62
N LEU A 522 4.87 0.13 16.94
CA LEU A 522 4.42 -1.20 16.51
C LEU A 522 3.45 -1.82 17.52
N ASP A 523 3.58 -1.49 18.82
CA ASP A 523 2.64 -1.94 19.86
C ASP A 523 1.22 -1.50 19.58
N THR A 524 1.02 -0.27 19.08
CA THR A 524 -0.32 0.23 18.78
C THR A 524 -1.01 -0.50 17.63
N VAL A 525 -0.29 -1.08 16.68
CA VAL A 525 -0.91 -1.79 15.55
C VAL A 525 -1.18 -3.26 15.90
N THR A 526 -0.23 -3.92 16.57
CA THR A 526 -0.38 -5.34 16.94
C THR A 526 -1.35 -5.50 18.11
N ASP A 527 -1.31 -4.60 19.09
CA ASP A 527 -2.26 -4.57 20.19
C ASP A 527 -3.64 -4.09 19.75
N ALA A 528 -3.75 -3.14 18.81
CA ALA A 528 -5.03 -2.75 18.25
C ALA A 528 -5.66 -3.90 17.44
N VAL A 529 -4.89 -4.64 16.64
CA VAL A 529 -5.40 -5.80 15.90
C VAL A 529 -5.73 -6.95 16.86
N ARG A 530 -4.89 -7.22 17.87
CA ARG A 530 -5.16 -8.24 18.90
C ARG A 530 -6.37 -7.86 19.75
N GLN A 531 -6.48 -6.58 20.17
CA GLN A 531 -7.66 -6.07 20.90
C GLN A 531 -8.93 -6.08 20.04
N VAL A 532 -8.85 -5.80 18.74
CA VAL A 532 -10.00 -5.91 17.82
C VAL A 532 -10.46 -7.36 17.72
N ILE A 533 -9.55 -8.33 17.62
CA ILE A 533 -9.90 -9.75 17.57
C ILE A 533 -10.50 -10.19 18.91
N GLU A 534 -9.87 -9.84 20.06
CA GLU A 534 -10.39 -10.16 21.39
C GLU A 534 -11.68 -9.43 21.73
N THR A 535 -11.83 -8.17 21.29
CA THR A 535 -13.06 -7.39 21.53
C THR A 535 -14.20 -7.89 20.65
N THR A 536 -13.92 -8.26 19.39
CA THR A 536 -14.93 -8.85 18.50
C THR A 536 -15.39 -10.22 19.00
N ALA A 537 -14.47 -11.02 19.53
CA ALA A 537 -14.82 -12.30 20.18
C ALA A 537 -15.66 -12.10 21.45
N ARG A 538 -15.30 -11.13 22.32
CA ARG A 538 -16.06 -10.81 23.54
C ARG A 538 -17.42 -10.20 23.24
N GLU A 539 -17.55 -9.38 22.20
CA GLU A 539 -18.83 -8.83 21.76
C GLU A 539 -19.73 -9.88 21.12
N ALA A 540 -19.16 -10.84 20.37
CA ALA A 540 -19.88 -11.97 19.84
C ALA A 540 -20.44 -12.86 20.98
N ASP A 541 -19.63 -13.14 22.00
CA ASP A 541 -20.04 -13.87 23.21
C ASP A 541 -21.10 -13.10 24.02
N ALA A 542 -20.94 -11.78 24.18
CA ALA A 542 -21.91 -10.93 24.86
C ALA A 542 -23.25 -10.87 24.10
N ARG A 543 -23.23 -10.82 22.77
CA ARG A 543 -24.45 -10.90 21.94
C ARG A 543 -25.11 -12.26 22.00
N ALA A 544 -24.33 -13.34 22.01
CA ALA A 544 -24.84 -14.69 22.20
C ALA A 544 -25.50 -14.87 23.59
N GLN A 545 -24.88 -14.34 24.65
CA GLN A 545 -25.44 -14.36 26.02
C GLN A 545 -26.68 -13.45 26.16
N ALA A 546 -26.71 -12.28 25.51
CA ALA A 546 -27.86 -11.39 25.52
C ALA A 546 -29.05 -11.99 24.76
N THR A 547 -28.80 -12.71 23.67
CA THR A 547 -29.82 -13.44 22.90
C THR A 547 -30.36 -14.64 23.70
N ALA A 548 -29.47 -15.36 24.40
CA ALA A 548 -29.89 -16.46 25.29
C ALA A 548 -30.68 -15.95 26.51
N ARG A 549 -30.35 -14.75 27.02
CA ARG A 549 -31.09 -14.09 28.11
C ARG A 549 -32.47 -13.60 27.67
N LYS A 550 -32.59 -13.02 26.45
CA LYS A 550 -33.87 -12.64 25.85
C LYS A 550 -34.77 -13.84 25.58
N THR A 551 -34.21 -14.97 25.15
CA THR A 551 -34.95 -16.21 24.94
C THR A 551 -35.42 -16.85 26.26
N ARG A 552 -34.64 -16.71 27.34
CA ARG A 552 -35.02 -17.14 28.70
C ARG A 552 -36.10 -16.25 29.31
N THR A 553 -36.02 -14.92 29.15
CA THR A 553 -37.05 -13.98 29.64
C THR A 553 -38.35 -14.09 28.84
N ALA A 554 -38.31 -14.33 27.54
CA ALA A 554 -39.50 -14.61 26.74
C ALA A 554 -40.18 -15.94 27.13
N LYS A 555 -39.38 -16.93 27.58
CA LYS A 555 -39.93 -18.23 28.08
C LYS A 555 -40.45 -18.15 29.51
N ALA A 556 -40.00 -17.17 30.32
CA ALA A 556 -40.50 -16.89 31.65
C ALA A 556 -41.72 -15.97 31.67
N ALA A 557 -41.89 -15.11 30.66
CA ALA A 557 -43.07 -14.24 30.50
C ALA A 557 -44.28 -14.95 29.89
N GLY A 558 -44.13 -16.17 29.33
CA GLY A 558 -45.19 -16.98 28.77
C GLY A 558 -45.93 -17.87 29.79
N THR A 559 -45.63 -17.79 31.10
CA THR A 559 -46.22 -18.63 32.15
C THR A 559 -46.97 -17.85 33.23
N ALA A 560 -47.26 -16.58 33.05
CA ALA A 560 -48.01 -15.76 34.00
C ALA A 560 -49.03 -14.90 33.27
N ASP A 561 -50.09 -15.50 32.76
CA ASP A 561 -51.42 -14.89 32.66
C ASP A 561 -52.43 -15.94 32.20
N ALA A 562 -53.13 -16.57 33.14
CA ALA A 562 -54.35 -17.30 32.91
C ALA A 562 -55.22 -17.23 34.19
N GLY A 563 -56.06 -16.22 34.25
CA GLY A 563 -57.06 -16.08 35.29
C GLY A 563 -58.09 -15.02 34.96
N ASN A 564 -59.23 -15.44 34.50
CA ASN A 564 -60.56 -14.89 34.57
C ASN A 564 -61.32 -14.64 33.27
N GLY A 565 -62.48 -15.35 33.18
CA GLY A 565 -63.68 -14.93 32.43
C GLY A 565 -64.26 -15.89 31.39
N ILE A 566 -65.15 -16.72 31.80
CA ILE A 566 -66.10 -17.59 31.06
C ILE A 566 -67.22 -16.75 30.38
N PRO A 567 -68.05 -17.14 29.34
CA PRO A 567 -68.41 -18.49 28.93
C PRO A 567 -68.64 -18.77 27.41
N GLU A 568 -68.66 -20.09 27.13
CA GLU A 568 -69.63 -20.90 26.36
C GLU A 568 -69.78 -20.75 24.83
N LYS A 569 -69.41 -21.78 24.07
CA LYS A 569 -70.30 -22.77 23.43
C LYS A 569 -69.60 -23.77 22.50
N ALA A 570 -69.89 -25.05 22.75
CA ALA A 570 -70.03 -26.19 21.85
C ALA A 570 -68.85 -26.88 21.18
N ALA A 571 -68.56 -28.06 21.66
CA ALA A 571 -67.85 -29.19 21.09
C ALA A 571 -68.64 -29.85 19.90
N PRO A 572 -68.11 -30.90 19.16
CA PRO A 572 -67.60 -32.12 19.75
C PRO A 572 -66.50 -32.93 19.02
N LYS A 573 -65.74 -33.75 19.81
CA LYS A 573 -65.36 -35.17 19.62
C LYS A 573 -64.54 -35.59 18.37
N ALA A 574 -63.55 -36.39 18.41
CA ALA A 574 -62.80 -37.32 19.26
C ALA A 574 -61.88 -38.19 18.38
N ARG A 575 -60.71 -38.59 18.76
CA ARG A 575 -60.34 -40.00 18.96
C ARG A 575 -58.80 -40.16 19.12
N LYS A 576 -58.45 -40.64 20.24
CA LYS A 576 -57.37 -41.44 20.79
C LYS A 576 -56.60 -42.31 19.77
N THR A 577 -55.22 -42.42 19.95
CA THR A 577 -54.59 -43.58 20.62
C THR A 577 -53.04 -43.33 20.66
N ARG A 578 -52.46 -43.27 21.78
CA ARG A 578 -51.69 -44.26 22.55
C ARG A 578 -50.25 -44.43 22.16
N ALA A 579 -49.35 -43.96 23.07
CA ALA A 579 -47.97 -44.40 23.25
C ALA A 579 -47.91 -45.88 23.73
N PRO A 580 -46.75 -46.53 23.75
CA PRO A 580 -45.88 -46.43 24.92
C PRO A 580 -44.35 -46.63 24.66
N ARG A 581 -43.52 -45.95 25.43
CA ARG A 581 -42.70 -46.41 26.57
C ARG A 581 -41.47 -47.30 26.31
N LYS A 582 -40.24 -46.72 26.68
CA LYS A 582 -39.15 -47.26 27.56
C LYS A 582 -38.27 -48.40 27.00
N GLN A 583 -36.96 -48.44 27.19
CA GLN A 583 -35.98 -48.30 28.28
C GLN A 583 -34.59 -48.47 27.66
N ALA A 584 -33.59 -47.75 27.94
CA ALA A 584 -32.62 -47.73 29.05
C ALA A 584 -31.37 -48.60 28.80
N ALA A 585 -30.24 -47.91 28.87
CA ALA A 585 -28.95 -48.24 29.53
C ALA A 585 -28.05 -49.34 28.94
N ALA A 586 -26.80 -49.15 28.68
CA ALA A 586 -25.67 -49.05 29.55
C ALA A 586 -24.34 -49.32 28.82
N LYS A 587 -23.33 -48.51 29.12
CA LYS A 587 -21.90 -48.74 29.32
C LYS A 587 -21.24 -50.05 28.84
N THR A 588 -20.12 -49.95 28.10
CA THR A 588 -18.76 -50.23 28.64
C THR A 588 -17.72 -50.28 27.54
N GLU A 589 -16.62 -49.60 27.70
CA GLU A 589 -15.28 -49.86 27.18
C GLU A 589 -14.65 -51.07 27.88
N PRO A 590 -13.38 -51.52 27.57
CA PRO A 590 -12.53 -51.48 26.40
C PRO A 590 -11.89 -52.89 26.09
N THR A 591 -11.01 -53.05 25.15
CA THR A 591 -9.67 -53.64 25.18
C THR A 591 -9.16 -54.30 23.89
N LYS A 592 -8.01 -53.83 23.46
CA LYS A 592 -6.77 -54.46 22.99
C LYS A 592 -6.78 -55.70 22.08
N ALA A 593 -6.01 -55.49 21.02
CA ALA A 593 -4.79 -56.20 20.59
C ALA A 593 -4.91 -57.37 19.59
N ARG A 594 -4.09 -57.23 18.58
CA ARG A 594 -3.08 -58.20 18.02
C ARG A 594 -3.30 -58.80 16.62
N THR A 595 -2.38 -58.40 15.77
CA THR A 595 -1.50 -59.21 14.89
C THR A 595 -2.11 -60.23 13.91
N GLY A 596 -1.63 -60.11 12.66
CA GLY A 596 -1.46 -61.30 11.83
C GLY A 596 -1.49 -61.06 10.31
N THR A 597 -0.35 -60.80 9.75
CA THR A 597 0.30 -61.40 8.56
C THR A 597 -0.52 -61.90 7.34
N ALA A 598 -0.11 -61.37 6.20
CA ALA A 598 0.26 -62.07 4.95
C ALA A 598 -0.79 -62.79 4.10
N GLY A 599 -0.76 -62.48 2.80
CA GLY A 599 -1.35 -63.35 1.80
C GLY A 599 -1.48 -62.70 0.43
N THR A 600 -0.50 -62.92 -0.38
CA THR A 600 -0.35 -62.85 -1.85
C THR A 600 -1.57 -63.30 -2.65
N GLY A 601 -1.83 -62.67 -3.79
CA GLY A 601 -2.73 -63.23 -4.80
C GLY A 601 -2.98 -62.36 -6.03
N THR A 602 -2.21 -62.60 -7.02
CA THR A 602 -2.26 -62.26 -8.44
C THR A 602 -3.63 -62.43 -9.12
N GLY A 603 -3.91 -61.60 -10.14
CA GLY A 603 -4.89 -61.98 -11.14
C GLY A 603 -5.49 -60.88 -12.02
N LYS A 604 -4.81 -60.59 -13.11
CA LYS A 604 -5.28 -60.38 -14.51
C LYS A 604 -6.60 -59.66 -14.81
N ALA A 605 -6.43 -58.66 -15.69
CA ALA A 605 -7.43 -58.08 -16.61
C ALA A 605 -8.05 -59.12 -17.58
N PRO A 606 -9.15 -58.83 -18.28
CA PRO A 606 -9.03 -58.41 -19.66
C PRO A 606 -10.05 -57.36 -20.16
N LYS A 607 -9.55 -56.50 -21.04
CA LYS A 607 -9.85 -56.18 -22.46
C LYS A 607 -11.30 -56.24 -22.97
N ALA A 608 -11.71 -55.11 -23.55
CA ALA A 608 -12.03 -54.82 -24.96
C ALA A 608 -13.49 -54.76 -25.34
N GLY A 609 -13.83 -53.76 -26.14
CA GLY A 609 -15.08 -53.66 -26.90
C GLY A 609 -15.23 -52.29 -27.59
N ALA A 610 -14.63 -52.19 -28.76
CA ALA A 610 -14.77 -51.07 -29.71
C ALA A 610 -16.00 -51.27 -30.62
N LYS A 611 -16.58 -50.17 -31.13
CA LYS A 611 -17.19 -50.00 -32.48
C LYS A 611 -17.62 -48.54 -32.59
N LYS A 612 -16.95 -47.68 -33.46
CA LYS A 612 -17.18 -47.42 -34.91
C LYS A 612 -18.68 -47.27 -35.27
N ALA A 613 -19.12 -46.14 -35.87
CA ALA A 613 -18.84 -45.70 -37.22
C ALA A 613 -19.58 -44.38 -37.48
N THR A 614 -18.90 -43.47 -38.23
CA THR A 614 -19.24 -42.89 -39.56
C THR A 614 -20.40 -41.87 -39.57
N GLY A 615 -20.34 -40.71 -40.15
CA GLY A 615 -19.50 -40.12 -41.19
C GLY A 615 -20.33 -39.11 -42.00
N ARG A 616 -19.65 -38.20 -42.65
CA ARG A 616 -20.01 -37.34 -43.83
C ARG A 616 -20.23 -35.84 -43.52
N LYS A 617 -19.27 -34.96 -43.82
CA LYS A 617 -18.87 -34.35 -45.11
C LYS A 617 -20.00 -33.67 -45.89
N THR A 618 -19.85 -32.39 -46.06
CA THR A 618 -19.84 -31.56 -47.30
C THR A 618 -19.63 -30.11 -46.89
N ALA A 619 -18.60 -29.39 -47.23
CA ALA A 619 -18.00 -28.94 -48.47
C ALA A 619 -18.73 -27.69 -49.04
N ALA A 620 -17.98 -26.57 -49.00
CA ALA A 620 -17.72 -25.55 -50.02
C ALA A 620 -18.88 -24.64 -50.41
N THR A 621 -18.70 -23.33 -50.54
CA THR A 621 -18.00 -22.69 -51.66
C THR A 621 -17.89 -21.18 -51.41
N THR A 622 -16.75 -20.65 -51.73
CA THR A 622 -16.30 -19.33 -52.11
C THR A 622 -17.28 -18.42 -52.88
N ALA A 623 -17.22 -17.12 -52.63
CA ALA A 623 -17.27 -16.11 -53.69
C ALA A 623 -16.63 -14.79 -53.25
N THR A 624 -15.59 -14.45 -53.95
CA THR A 624 -14.86 -13.20 -54.08
C THR A 624 -15.66 -12.19 -54.89
N THR A 625 -15.66 -10.92 -54.53
CA THR A 625 -15.68 -9.83 -55.50
C THR A 625 -14.99 -8.58 -54.95
N ALA A 626 -14.01 -8.17 -55.72
CA ALA A 626 -13.27 -6.90 -55.65
C ALA A 626 -13.97 -5.84 -56.50
N ALA A 627 -13.74 -4.58 -56.15
CA ALA A 627 -13.60 -3.42 -57.04
C ALA A 627 -13.74 -2.13 -56.17
N THR A 628 -13.04 -1.14 -56.28
CA THR A 628 -12.04 -0.45 -57.06
C THR A 628 -11.94 0.97 -56.51
N ALA A 629 -10.76 1.46 -56.48
CA ALA A 629 -10.31 2.80 -56.06
C ALA A 629 -10.90 3.93 -56.90
N THR A 630 -11.02 5.13 -56.31
CA THR A 630 -10.77 6.40 -57.01
C THR A 630 -10.19 7.44 -56.04
N THR A 631 -9.11 7.98 -56.51
CA THR A 631 -8.22 9.04 -56.00
C THR A 631 -8.75 10.46 -56.26
N GLU A 632 -8.27 11.36 -55.39
CA GLU A 632 -7.78 12.76 -55.62
C GLU A 632 -8.71 13.95 -55.33
N PRO A 633 -8.12 15.15 -55.11
CA PRO A 633 -6.93 15.56 -54.35
C PRO A 633 -7.14 16.81 -53.45
N SER A 634 -6.10 17.09 -52.66
CA SER A 634 -5.90 18.32 -51.86
C SER A 634 -5.72 19.59 -52.67
N PRO A 635 -5.90 20.78 -52.11
CA PRO A 635 -5.12 21.95 -52.51
C PRO A 635 -4.23 22.54 -51.39
N LYS A 636 -3.02 22.88 -51.79
CA LYS A 636 -1.93 23.56 -51.08
C LYS A 636 -2.14 25.09 -50.96
N PRO A 637 -1.29 25.79 -50.22
CA PRO A 637 -1.57 27.01 -49.49
C PRO A 637 -1.24 28.31 -50.26
N ARG A 638 -1.91 29.39 -49.90
CA ARG A 638 -1.55 30.76 -50.35
C ARG A 638 -0.84 31.55 -49.25
N ARG A 639 0.37 31.98 -49.60
CA ARG A 639 1.26 32.97 -49.02
C ARG A 639 0.64 34.37 -49.12
N ARG A 640 0.64 35.16 -48.01
CA ARG A 640 0.68 36.63 -48.06
C ARG A 640 1.35 37.18 -46.81
N LYS A 641 2.50 37.73 -47.03
CA LYS A 641 3.03 39.12 -46.97
C LYS A 641 3.11 39.75 -45.57
N ARG A 642 4.32 39.95 -45.22
CA ARG A 642 5.01 40.81 -44.26
C ARG A 642 4.44 42.23 -44.27
N THR A 643 4.16 42.79 -43.09
CA THR A 643 4.27 44.21 -42.80
C THR A 643 4.81 44.46 -41.38
N GLU A 644 5.60 45.40 -41.33
CA GLU A 644 6.53 46.02 -40.44
C GLU A 644 6.11 46.25 -38.96
N LYS A 645 7.17 46.28 -38.17
CA LYS A 645 7.31 46.71 -36.78
C LYS A 645 7.14 48.22 -36.63
N PRO A 646 6.67 48.72 -35.50
CA PRO A 646 7.34 49.89 -34.91
C PRO A 646 7.76 49.67 -33.46
N ALA A 647 8.73 50.48 -33.12
CA ALA A 647 9.67 50.60 -32.06
C ALA A 647 9.16 50.63 -30.60
N GLU A 648 10.06 50.16 -29.70
CA GLU A 648 10.10 50.39 -28.26
C GLU A 648 10.16 51.87 -27.87
N PRO A 649 9.76 52.20 -26.67
CA PRO A 649 10.51 53.19 -25.89
C PRO A 649 11.00 52.64 -24.56
N ALA A 650 12.16 53.23 -24.19
CA ALA A 650 13.13 52.96 -23.18
C ALA A 650 12.62 52.97 -21.72
N ALA A 651 13.33 52.20 -20.86
CA ALA A 651 13.27 52.18 -19.43
C ALA A 651 13.90 53.43 -18.78
N PRO A 652 13.49 53.84 -17.59
CA PRO A 652 14.31 54.71 -16.72
C PRO A 652 14.98 53.91 -15.60
N THR A 653 16.23 54.27 -15.40
CA THR A 653 17.21 53.82 -14.39
C THR A 653 16.84 54.35 -12.98
N PRO A 654 17.33 53.69 -11.89
CA PRO A 654 17.11 54.10 -10.52
C PRO A 654 18.26 54.93 -9.97
N GLN A 655 17.99 55.85 -9.05
CA GLN A 655 18.91 56.43 -8.08
C GLN A 655 18.18 57.03 -6.89
N PRO A 656 18.87 57.22 -5.77
CA PRO A 656 19.78 56.36 -5.03
C PRO A 656 19.15 55.72 -3.77
#